data_65b9a9229c37e061629d0cb665490334
#
_entry.id   65b9a9229c37e061629d0cb665490334
#
_cell.length_a   1.000
_cell.length_b   1.000
_cell.length_c   1.000
_cell.angle_alpha   90.00
_cell.angle_beta   90.00
_cell.angle_gamma   90.00
#
_symmetry.space_group_name_H-M   'P 1'
#
loop_
_entity.id
_entity.type
_entity.pdbx_description
1 polymer ?
#
loop_
_entity_poly.entity_id
_entity_poly.type
_entity_poly.pdbx_seq_one_letter_code
_entity_poly.pdbx_strand_id
1 'polypeptide(L)'
;MIRYIFIFSLFVAQLHGQTYKAVLYNGTGAGSQEKLLAMTLAGIVNRDSARLYLLNVYETWSYNQTDEKWRDIYRSYGNVQFDSVQIVSQLIDKFREYIQGGISYDPNRYYSNFSGQNFRWQAEQAAMIGGLCNRLPVTSAMATLYNLPLSDSVLITDSFNDDSPVWVTGKVDNPTHPWNNTSLNEEARYLTLLNWGVQNILPLCNPSKFYIREITDWTVSQKMFQVNLAGTDGLDLNSMSVSKADILENVLTYLNTKNSDRIFHIYGWIQPEPMTQWFAFFGSSFHETLLGNLSFHSSFQVEQQYFIPKSKVDPDTVEPDNKYYIIFLGSEGDAANWVVGFQSGAWFSADRGKVPVGWGWNLHLFDECPFLAKYYYDTGTQNDGFLSVTSPLGYAYPDLWSGAVLQNAIDTTKYLMNRFGVDNIYGYKHYAGAGMMTYRGKTISNSFNFQKYGQFQKAIDAKLTMLFDPQLPTQIPITGYQALMFNHTGDGSFYGTATNLTEMANRIITNIKKQTKPGFLIAGYQRFRQDNASISSADITMPRLIQVVNLIKADPIVGMDVEVVTPEMFSVLMRKKLGLLNTREDENIPVGFALHQNYPNPFNPETVIRYQLPVSSKVTLGIYDILGKEVTKLVDKEQEAGRYQVTFDASKLASGVYICRIIAGDFVKTIKMSLVK
;
A
#
# COMPACT_ATOMS: atom_id res chain seq x y z
N MET A 1 -33.09 -5.52 19.48
CA MET A 1 -32.16 -4.78 20.37
C MET A 1 -31.28 -5.80 21.08
N ILE A 2 -30.29 -6.34 20.37
CA ILE A 2 -29.28 -7.26 20.93
C ILE A 2 -27.94 -6.61 20.67
N ARG A 3 -27.28 -6.24 21.77
CA ARG A 3 -25.96 -5.61 21.77
C ARG A 3 -24.91 -6.61 21.28
N TYR A 4 -24.28 -6.33 20.15
CA TYR A 4 -23.01 -6.95 19.80
C TYR A 4 -21.93 -6.40 20.73
N ILE A 5 -21.53 -7.22 21.68
CA ILE A 5 -20.28 -7.00 22.42
C ILE A 5 -19.18 -7.49 21.49
N PHE A 6 -18.54 -6.56 20.76
CA PHE A 6 -17.23 -6.80 20.16
C PHE A 6 -16.25 -7.02 21.30
N ILE A 7 -15.92 -8.26 21.56
CA ILE A 7 -14.73 -8.62 22.34
C ILE A 7 -13.54 -8.34 21.41
N PHE A 8 -13.05 -7.10 21.45
CA PHE A 8 -11.69 -6.78 21.04
C PHE A 8 -10.77 -7.51 22.02
N SER A 9 -10.37 -8.73 21.70
CA SER A 9 -9.21 -9.32 22.36
C SER A 9 -8.00 -8.51 21.95
N LEU A 10 -7.62 -7.56 22.81
CA LEU A 10 -6.34 -6.88 22.77
C LEU A 10 -5.23 -7.94 22.92
N PHE A 11 -4.76 -8.53 21.84
CA PHE A 11 -3.44 -9.10 21.76
C PHE A 11 -2.53 -8.08 21.07
N VAL A 12 -2.19 -7.02 21.79
CA VAL A 12 -1.02 -6.21 21.48
C VAL A 12 0.18 -7.07 21.89
N ALA A 13 0.75 -7.82 20.94
CA ALA A 13 2.05 -8.40 21.14
C ALA A 13 3.06 -7.25 21.24
N GLN A 14 3.45 -6.91 22.46
CA GLN A 14 4.58 -6.03 22.69
C GLN A 14 5.80 -6.67 22.02
N LEU A 15 6.40 -6.02 21.03
CA LEU A 15 7.64 -6.42 20.34
C LEU A 15 8.89 -6.38 21.26
N HIS A 16 8.72 -6.44 22.57
CA HIS A 16 9.79 -6.53 23.54
C HIS A 16 9.62 -7.82 24.35
N GLY A 17 10.19 -8.92 23.85
CA GLY A 17 10.44 -10.13 24.61
C GLY A 17 9.54 -11.35 24.33
N GLN A 18 8.42 -11.24 23.63
CA GLN A 18 7.63 -12.41 23.24
C GLN A 18 7.99 -12.91 21.85
N THR A 19 8.28 -14.21 21.74
CA THR A 19 8.49 -14.89 20.46
C THR A 19 7.15 -15.12 19.78
N TYR A 20 6.97 -14.59 18.57
CA TYR A 20 5.81 -14.88 17.74
C TYR A 20 5.98 -16.26 17.08
N LYS A 21 4.95 -17.09 17.10
CA LYS A 21 4.99 -18.43 16.49
C LYS A 21 4.13 -18.49 15.24
N ALA A 22 4.71 -18.99 14.15
CA ALA A 22 4.02 -19.22 12.89
C ALA A 22 4.45 -20.53 12.24
N VAL A 23 3.67 -21.02 11.29
CA VAL A 23 4.02 -22.18 10.46
C VAL A 23 4.66 -21.69 9.17
N LEU A 24 5.70 -22.37 8.73
CA LEU A 24 6.35 -22.17 7.43
C LEU A 24 6.09 -23.38 6.55
N TYR A 25 5.33 -23.20 5.47
CA TYR A 25 5.17 -24.24 4.47
C TYR A 25 6.13 -24.01 3.30
N ASN A 26 6.90 -25.03 2.96
CA ASN A 26 7.76 -25.02 1.77
C ASN A 26 7.15 -25.91 0.67
N GLY A 27 6.61 -25.30 -0.36
CA GLY A 27 5.97 -25.97 -1.50
C GLY A 27 6.95 -26.48 -2.58
N THR A 28 8.25 -26.60 -2.27
CA THR A 28 9.21 -27.20 -3.22
C THR A 28 8.78 -28.63 -3.56
N GLY A 29 8.58 -28.92 -4.84
CA GLY A 29 8.13 -30.23 -5.33
C GLY A 29 6.63 -30.47 -5.24
N ALA A 30 5.86 -29.58 -4.59
CA ALA A 30 4.40 -29.68 -4.58
C ALA A 30 3.80 -29.41 -5.97
N GLY A 31 2.76 -30.16 -6.32
CA GLY A 31 1.99 -29.94 -7.55
C GLY A 31 1.16 -28.66 -7.49
N SER A 32 0.75 -28.16 -8.66
CA SER A 32 -0.05 -26.90 -8.74
C SER A 32 -1.35 -26.94 -7.94
N GLN A 33 -1.97 -28.12 -7.81
CA GLN A 33 -3.20 -28.30 -7.02
C GLN A 33 -2.91 -28.18 -5.52
N GLU A 34 -1.81 -28.74 -5.04
CA GLU A 34 -1.38 -28.65 -3.64
C GLU A 34 -0.93 -27.21 -3.29
N LYS A 35 -0.27 -26.54 -4.23
CA LYS A 35 0.10 -25.12 -4.08
C LYS A 35 -1.15 -24.22 -3.95
N LEU A 36 -2.16 -24.43 -4.80
CA LEU A 36 -3.44 -23.71 -4.70
C LEU A 36 -4.14 -23.97 -3.37
N LEU A 37 -4.13 -25.21 -2.90
CA LEU A 37 -4.71 -25.58 -1.61
C LEU A 37 -3.97 -24.88 -0.47
N ALA A 38 -2.62 -24.93 -0.44
CA ALA A 38 -1.80 -24.29 0.58
C ALA A 38 -2.00 -22.75 0.59
N MET A 39 -2.09 -22.13 -0.58
CA MET A 39 -2.36 -20.72 -0.76
C MET A 39 -3.75 -20.34 -0.20
N THR A 40 -4.79 -21.12 -0.53
CA THR A 40 -6.13 -20.88 -0.02
C THR A 40 -6.19 -21.04 1.50
N LEU A 41 -5.50 -22.06 2.03
CA LEU A 41 -5.41 -22.27 3.48
C LEU A 41 -4.71 -21.08 4.16
N ALA A 42 -3.60 -20.58 3.60
CA ALA A 42 -2.92 -19.40 4.14
C ALA A 42 -3.87 -18.19 4.20
N GLY A 43 -4.64 -17.95 3.13
CA GLY A 43 -5.64 -16.89 3.11
C GLY A 43 -6.73 -17.07 4.19
N ILE A 44 -7.16 -18.29 4.46
CA ILE A 44 -8.16 -18.57 5.50
C ILE A 44 -7.57 -18.33 6.91
N VAL A 45 -6.39 -18.89 7.19
CA VAL A 45 -5.84 -18.89 8.56
C VAL A 45 -5.16 -17.58 8.96
N ASN A 46 -4.80 -16.76 7.97
CA ASN A 46 -4.13 -15.48 8.22
C ASN A 46 -5.08 -14.27 8.39
N ARG A 47 -6.39 -14.44 8.42
CA ARG A 47 -7.36 -13.32 8.44
C ARG A 47 -7.19 -12.36 9.61
N ASP A 48 -6.93 -12.89 10.78
CA ASP A 48 -6.86 -12.14 12.03
C ASP A 48 -5.47 -12.17 12.69
N SER A 49 -4.59 -13.06 12.22
CA SER A 49 -3.25 -13.25 12.77
C SER A 49 -2.34 -13.97 11.77
N ALA A 50 -1.10 -13.60 11.68
CA ALA A 50 -0.12 -14.16 10.75
C ALA A 50 0.34 -15.56 11.19
N ARG A 51 -0.38 -16.61 10.76
CA ARG A 51 -0.15 -18.00 11.20
C ARG A 51 0.65 -18.85 10.23
N LEU A 52 0.50 -18.61 8.92
CA LEU A 52 1.07 -19.44 7.87
C LEU A 52 1.80 -18.60 6.84
N TYR A 53 3.10 -18.81 6.73
CA TYR A 53 3.99 -18.23 5.72
C TYR A 53 4.33 -19.26 4.64
N LEU A 54 4.33 -18.85 3.37
CA LEU A 54 4.52 -19.73 2.23
C LEU A 54 5.87 -19.50 1.53
N LEU A 55 6.60 -20.56 1.25
CA LEU A 55 7.78 -20.55 0.37
C LEU A 55 7.54 -21.45 -0.84
N ASN A 56 8.01 -21.04 -2.02
CA ASN A 56 7.98 -21.82 -3.26
C ASN A 56 6.58 -22.29 -3.67
N VAL A 57 5.55 -21.57 -3.25
CA VAL A 57 4.15 -21.81 -3.62
C VAL A 57 3.76 -21.01 -4.84
N TYR A 58 4.16 -19.76 -4.91
CA TYR A 58 3.90 -18.88 -6.04
C TYR A 58 4.92 -19.10 -7.15
N GLU A 59 4.48 -19.07 -8.39
CA GLU A 59 5.38 -18.92 -9.52
C GLU A 59 5.96 -17.52 -9.46
N THR A 60 7.18 -17.44 -9.00
CA THR A 60 7.85 -16.17 -8.83
C THR A 60 8.09 -15.54 -10.19
N TRP A 61 7.47 -14.43 -10.46
CA TRP A 61 8.13 -13.41 -11.25
C TRP A 61 9.56 -13.30 -10.71
N SER A 62 10.54 -13.28 -11.57
CA SER A 62 11.99 -13.40 -11.34
C SER A 62 12.62 -12.46 -10.30
N TYR A 63 11.89 -12.06 -9.30
CA TYR A 63 12.32 -11.20 -8.19
C TYR A 63 12.95 -11.99 -7.05
N ASN A 64 13.52 -13.08 -7.43
CA ASN A 64 14.46 -13.91 -6.72
C ASN A 64 14.47 -13.75 -5.20
N GLN A 65 13.87 -14.74 -4.52
CA GLN A 65 14.09 -14.96 -3.09
C GLN A 65 13.52 -13.88 -2.15
N THR A 66 12.55 -13.07 -2.58
CA THR A 66 11.95 -12.07 -1.69
C THR A 66 11.20 -12.70 -0.54
N ASP A 67 10.49 -13.81 -0.78
CA ASP A 67 9.82 -14.57 0.29
C ASP A 67 10.82 -15.11 1.30
N GLU A 68 11.99 -15.58 0.85
CA GLU A 68 13.06 -16.05 1.74
C GLU A 68 13.66 -14.90 2.54
N LYS A 69 13.91 -13.75 1.92
CA LYS A 69 14.42 -12.56 2.61
C LYS A 69 13.44 -12.03 3.65
N TRP A 70 12.15 -11.93 3.31
CA TRP A 70 11.15 -11.51 4.28
C TRP A 70 10.98 -12.52 5.41
N ARG A 71 11.00 -13.84 5.13
CA ARG A 71 11.07 -14.87 6.19
C ARG A 71 12.22 -14.60 7.15
N ASP A 72 13.40 -14.28 6.63
CA ASP A 72 14.59 -14.05 7.46
C ASP A 72 14.51 -12.73 8.23
N ILE A 73 13.87 -11.70 7.65
CA ILE A 73 13.54 -10.47 8.36
C ILE A 73 12.53 -10.76 9.48
N TYR A 74 11.48 -11.54 9.22
CA TYR A 74 10.54 -11.95 10.27
C TYR A 74 11.23 -12.69 11.40
N ARG A 75 12.18 -13.57 11.09
CA ARG A 75 12.98 -14.30 12.11
C ARG A 75 13.85 -13.37 12.92
N SER A 76 14.64 -12.53 12.26
CA SER A 76 15.68 -11.73 12.90
C SER A 76 15.15 -10.42 13.52
N TYR A 77 14.26 -9.72 12.80
CA TYR A 77 13.72 -8.42 13.20
C TYR A 77 12.32 -8.55 13.85
N GLY A 78 11.46 -9.42 13.30
CA GLY A 78 10.11 -9.67 13.80
C GLY A 78 10.05 -10.66 14.98
N ASN A 79 11.16 -11.26 15.39
CA ASN A 79 11.24 -12.31 16.43
C ASN A 79 10.25 -13.45 16.21
N VAL A 80 10.10 -13.90 14.94
CA VAL A 80 9.20 -14.98 14.56
C VAL A 80 9.94 -16.32 14.58
N GLN A 81 9.42 -17.27 15.33
CA GLN A 81 9.82 -18.67 15.29
C GLN A 81 8.90 -19.44 14.35
N PHE A 82 9.46 -19.96 13.26
CA PHE A 82 8.72 -20.77 12.29
C PHE A 82 8.84 -22.26 12.60
N ASP A 83 7.69 -22.94 12.67
CA ASP A 83 7.58 -24.39 12.64
C ASP A 83 7.41 -24.83 11.18
N SER A 84 8.39 -25.55 10.64
CA SER A 84 8.48 -25.87 9.22
C SER A 84 7.71 -27.12 8.85
N VAL A 85 6.93 -27.07 7.78
CA VAL A 85 6.15 -28.16 7.19
C VAL A 85 6.43 -28.23 5.68
N GLN A 86 6.57 -29.45 5.16
CA GLN A 86 6.82 -29.70 3.74
C GLN A 86 5.72 -30.52 3.04
N ILE A 87 4.85 -31.15 3.82
CA ILE A 87 3.81 -32.05 3.32
C ILE A 87 2.43 -31.43 3.56
N VAL A 88 1.63 -31.33 2.51
CA VAL A 88 0.31 -30.68 2.54
C VAL A 88 -0.63 -31.34 3.54
N SER A 89 -0.62 -32.66 3.71
CA SER A 89 -1.45 -33.34 4.71
C SER A 89 -1.15 -32.86 6.14
N GLN A 90 0.13 -32.75 6.49
CA GLN A 90 0.54 -32.23 7.79
C GLN A 90 0.14 -30.74 7.96
N LEU A 91 0.20 -29.97 6.88
CA LEU A 91 -0.25 -28.58 6.89
C LEU A 91 -1.74 -28.48 7.18
N ILE A 92 -2.56 -29.28 6.50
CA ILE A 92 -4.02 -29.37 6.74
C ILE A 92 -4.30 -29.78 8.18
N ASP A 93 -3.61 -30.80 8.71
CA ASP A 93 -3.83 -31.28 10.07
C ASP A 93 -3.53 -30.21 11.13
N LYS A 94 -2.50 -29.39 10.92
CA LYS A 94 -2.17 -28.26 11.82
C LYS A 94 -3.26 -27.20 11.88
N PHE A 95 -4.01 -27.02 10.78
CA PHE A 95 -5.02 -25.99 10.65
C PHE A 95 -6.44 -26.54 10.45
N ARG A 96 -6.65 -27.79 10.79
CA ARG A 96 -7.95 -28.48 10.57
C ARG A 96 -9.14 -27.77 11.23
N GLU A 97 -8.92 -27.15 12.36
CA GLU A 97 -9.95 -26.40 13.09
C GLU A 97 -10.44 -25.14 12.35
N TYR A 98 -9.64 -24.61 11.40
CA TYR A 98 -9.98 -23.43 10.61
C TYR A 98 -10.79 -23.75 9.36
N ILE A 99 -10.91 -25.04 8.98
CA ILE A 99 -11.50 -25.48 7.73
C ILE A 99 -12.70 -26.36 7.93
N GLN A 100 -13.73 -26.15 7.11
CA GLN A 100 -14.99 -26.91 7.18
C GLN A 100 -15.08 -28.05 6.16
N GLY A 101 -14.05 -28.24 5.34
CA GLY A 101 -14.00 -29.28 4.31
C GLY A 101 -13.47 -28.77 2.98
N GLY A 102 -13.94 -29.36 1.88
CA GLY A 102 -13.53 -29.04 0.53
C GLY A 102 -14.63 -28.46 -0.35
N ILE A 103 -14.21 -27.76 -1.41
CA ILE A 103 -15.03 -27.43 -2.58
C ILE A 103 -14.41 -28.13 -3.77
N SER A 104 -15.15 -29.01 -4.43
CA SER A 104 -14.63 -29.78 -5.53
C SER A 104 -14.62 -29.00 -6.85
N TYR A 105 -13.59 -29.25 -7.65
CA TYR A 105 -13.46 -28.76 -9.01
C TYR A 105 -12.85 -29.82 -9.92
N ASP A 106 -13.07 -29.69 -11.24
CA ASP A 106 -12.45 -30.55 -12.25
C ASP A 106 -11.10 -29.90 -12.67
N PRO A 107 -9.95 -30.56 -12.41
CA PRO A 107 -8.62 -30.02 -12.75
C PRO A 107 -8.37 -29.91 -14.25
N ASN A 108 -9.21 -30.54 -15.08
CA ASN A 108 -9.10 -30.50 -16.55
C ASN A 108 -9.86 -29.31 -17.16
N ARG A 109 -10.53 -28.49 -16.35
CA ARG A 109 -11.22 -27.28 -16.80
C ARG A 109 -10.26 -26.11 -16.88
N TYR A 110 -9.71 -25.90 -18.04
CA TYR A 110 -8.81 -24.80 -18.35
C TYR A 110 -8.98 -24.36 -19.80
N TYR A 111 -8.57 -23.15 -20.12
CA TYR A 111 -8.33 -22.71 -21.47
C TYR A 111 -6.96 -22.05 -21.58
N SER A 112 -6.35 -22.13 -22.76
CA SER A 112 -5.07 -21.45 -23.01
C SER A 112 -5.33 -19.96 -23.22
N ASN A 113 -4.61 -19.15 -22.47
CA ASN A 113 -4.62 -17.71 -22.64
C ASN A 113 -3.84 -17.30 -23.91
N PHE A 114 -3.83 -16.01 -24.20
CA PHE A 114 -3.11 -15.45 -25.35
C PHE A 114 -1.61 -15.79 -25.34
N SER A 115 -1.00 -15.94 -24.18
CA SER A 115 0.41 -16.34 -23.99
C SER A 115 0.62 -17.86 -24.01
N GLY A 116 -0.42 -18.65 -24.30
CA GLY A 116 -0.34 -20.12 -24.32
C GLY A 116 -0.31 -20.78 -22.93
N GLN A 117 -0.55 -20.02 -21.86
CA GLN A 117 -0.62 -20.55 -20.49
C GLN A 117 -2.00 -21.12 -20.20
N ASN A 118 -2.06 -22.21 -19.45
CA ASN A 118 -3.32 -22.83 -19.05
C ASN A 118 -3.92 -22.15 -17.84
N PHE A 119 -5.01 -21.43 -18.05
CA PHE A 119 -5.80 -20.83 -16.98
C PHE A 119 -6.84 -21.83 -16.44
N ARG A 120 -6.67 -22.27 -15.20
CA ARG A 120 -7.53 -23.25 -14.53
C ARG A 120 -8.68 -22.57 -13.80
N TRP A 121 -9.65 -22.06 -14.55
CA TRP A 121 -10.72 -21.21 -14.05
C TRP A 121 -11.60 -21.85 -12.96
N GLN A 122 -11.91 -23.16 -13.04
CA GLN A 122 -12.69 -23.80 -11.98
C GLN A 122 -11.95 -23.89 -10.64
N ALA A 123 -10.65 -24.16 -10.69
CA ALA A 123 -9.82 -24.25 -9.50
C ALA A 123 -9.74 -22.90 -8.76
N GLU A 124 -9.57 -21.81 -9.51
CA GLU A 124 -9.53 -20.46 -8.92
C GLU A 124 -10.88 -20.05 -8.34
N GLN A 125 -11.98 -20.35 -9.04
CA GLN A 125 -13.31 -20.04 -8.52
C GLN A 125 -13.67 -20.90 -7.29
N ALA A 126 -13.23 -22.15 -7.24
CA ALA A 126 -13.35 -22.98 -6.05
C ALA A 126 -12.57 -22.43 -4.86
N ALA A 127 -11.37 -21.86 -5.10
CA ALA A 127 -10.58 -21.20 -4.07
C ALA A 127 -11.25 -19.89 -3.57
N MET A 128 -11.80 -19.07 -4.46
CA MET A 128 -12.55 -17.86 -4.10
C MET A 128 -13.77 -18.19 -3.24
N ILE A 129 -14.62 -19.11 -3.68
CA ILE A 129 -15.79 -19.55 -2.92
C ILE A 129 -15.36 -20.22 -1.60
N GLY A 130 -14.30 -21.04 -1.64
CA GLY A 130 -13.70 -21.66 -0.47
C GLY A 130 -13.27 -20.63 0.57
N GLY A 131 -12.69 -19.52 0.11
CA GLY A 131 -12.36 -18.39 0.95
C GLY A 131 -13.57 -17.81 1.70
N LEU A 132 -14.74 -17.76 1.09
CA LEU A 132 -15.95 -17.24 1.75
C LEU A 132 -16.47 -18.18 2.84
N CYS A 133 -16.32 -19.51 2.69
CA CYS A 133 -16.92 -20.51 3.56
C CYS A 133 -15.91 -21.40 4.30
N ASN A 134 -14.65 -20.99 4.39
CA ASN A 134 -13.58 -21.71 5.07
C ASN A 134 -13.39 -23.15 4.56
N ARG A 135 -13.43 -23.34 3.25
CA ARG A 135 -13.24 -24.61 2.57
C ARG A 135 -12.07 -24.56 1.59
N LEU A 136 -11.43 -25.68 1.36
CA LEU A 136 -10.27 -25.77 0.49
C LEU A 136 -10.67 -26.21 -0.94
N PRO A 137 -10.05 -25.66 -1.99
CA PRO A 137 -10.25 -26.13 -3.34
C PRO A 137 -9.58 -27.50 -3.50
N VAL A 138 -10.34 -28.52 -3.87
CA VAL A 138 -9.86 -29.90 -3.97
C VAL A 138 -10.45 -30.61 -5.18
N THR A 139 -9.70 -31.54 -5.75
CA THR A 139 -10.31 -32.57 -6.59
C THR A 139 -10.98 -33.64 -5.73
N SER A 140 -11.88 -34.45 -6.29
CA SER A 140 -12.50 -35.55 -5.55
C SER A 140 -11.46 -36.51 -4.95
N ALA A 141 -10.35 -36.76 -5.67
CA ALA A 141 -9.24 -37.58 -5.15
C ALA A 141 -8.54 -36.93 -3.95
N MET A 142 -8.26 -35.64 -4.00
CA MET A 142 -7.67 -34.88 -2.89
C MET A 142 -8.59 -34.82 -1.69
N ALA A 143 -9.89 -34.65 -1.91
CA ALA A 143 -10.88 -34.66 -0.84
C ALA A 143 -10.87 -35.98 -0.05
N THR A 144 -10.77 -37.12 -0.74
CA THR A 144 -10.62 -38.42 -0.13
C THR A 144 -9.26 -38.55 0.58
N LEU A 145 -8.16 -38.19 -0.10
CA LEU A 145 -6.79 -38.30 0.42
C LEU A 145 -6.60 -37.51 1.73
N TYR A 146 -7.15 -36.30 1.80
CA TYR A 146 -6.97 -35.40 2.95
C TYR A 146 -8.15 -35.44 3.94
N ASN A 147 -9.10 -36.36 3.75
CA ASN A 147 -10.29 -36.46 4.58
C ASN A 147 -11.03 -35.12 4.74
N LEU A 148 -11.37 -34.51 3.60
CA LEU A 148 -12.08 -33.23 3.53
C LEU A 148 -13.50 -33.46 3.01
N PRO A 149 -14.53 -33.31 3.86
CA PRO A 149 -15.91 -33.53 3.44
C PRO A 149 -16.33 -32.53 2.35
N LEU A 150 -16.97 -33.03 1.30
CA LEU A 150 -17.55 -32.22 0.24
C LEU A 150 -19.04 -31.97 0.52
N SER A 151 -19.54 -30.84 0.04
CA SER A 151 -20.95 -30.47 0.12
C SER A 151 -21.42 -29.92 -1.23
N ASP A 152 -22.68 -30.18 -1.59
CA ASP A 152 -23.28 -29.60 -2.81
C ASP A 152 -23.61 -28.11 -2.65
N SER A 153 -23.85 -27.69 -1.41
CA SER A 153 -24.06 -26.29 -1.06
C SER A 153 -23.47 -25.99 0.31
N VAL A 154 -23.08 -24.76 0.55
CA VAL A 154 -22.53 -24.27 1.82
C VAL A 154 -23.28 -23.01 2.24
N LEU A 155 -23.46 -22.84 3.53
CA LEU A 155 -24.06 -21.66 4.12
C LEU A 155 -22.97 -20.67 4.46
N ILE A 156 -23.07 -19.45 3.94
CA ILE A 156 -22.21 -18.32 4.31
C ILE A 156 -22.98 -17.49 5.32
N THR A 157 -22.44 -17.39 6.53
CA THR A 157 -23.10 -16.72 7.67
C THR A 157 -22.52 -15.34 7.95
N ASP A 158 -21.37 -15.01 7.39
CA ASP A 158 -20.62 -13.75 7.61
C ASP A 158 -20.38 -13.00 6.30
N SER A 159 -21.44 -12.76 5.54
CA SER A 159 -21.37 -11.92 4.35
C SER A 159 -21.21 -10.44 4.71
N PHE A 160 -20.55 -9.67 3.83
CA PHE A 160 -20.36 -8.23 4.03
C PHE A 160 -21.62 -7.40 3.77
N ASN A 161 -22.64 -7.97 3.18
CA ASN A 161 -23.80 -7.22 2.68
C ASN A 161 -25.05 -7.37 3.53
N ASP A 162 -25.19 -8.47 4.26
CA ASP A 162 -26.37 -8.78 5.04
C ASP A 162 -26.00 -9.75 6.18
N ASP A 163 -26.64 -9.60 7.30
CA ASP A 163 -26.53 -10.52 8.44
C ASP A 163 -27.28 -11.85 8.18
N SER A 164 -28.03 -11.93 7.09
CA SER A 164 -28.77 -13.13 6.72
C SER A 164 -27.85 -14.18 6.09
N PRO A 165 -27.95 -15.45 6.52
CA PRO A 165 -27.22 -16.55 5.91
C PRO A 165 -27.62 -16.76 4.44
N VAL A 166 -26.63 -16.98 3.57
CA VAL A 166 -26.85 -17.23 2.14
C VAL A 166 -26.23 -18.55 1.72
N TRP A 167 -27.00 -19.34 0.99
CA TRP A 167 -26.53 -20.58 0.41
C TRP A 167 -25.78 -20.36 -0.90
N VAL A 168 -24.58 -20.91 -1.00
CA VAL A 168 -23.79 -20.96 -2.22
C VAL A 168 -23.40 -22.39 -2.58
N THR A 169 -23.06 -22.61 -3.86
CA THR A 169 -22.62 -23.93 -4.31
C THR A 169 -21.35 -24.40 -3.60
N GLY A 170 -21.35 -25.63 -3.15
CA GLY A 170 -20.17 -26.30 -2.58
C GLY A 170 -19.38 -27.13 -3.60
N LYS A 171 -19.86 -27.27 -4.85
CA LYS A 171 -19.24 -28.02 -5.94
C LYS A 171 -19.28 -27.23 -7.24
N VAL A 172 -18.17 -26.68 -7.63
CA VAL A 172 -18.03 -25.92 -8.90
C VAL A 172 -18.08 -26.86 -10.10
N ASP A 173 -17.66 -28.10 -9.94
CA ASP A 173 -17.65 -29.16 -10.96
C ASP A 173 -18.97 -29.92 -11.12
N ASN A 174 -20.04 -29.56 -10.38
CA ASN A 174 -21.34 -30.24 -10.49
C ASN A 174 -21.90 -30.08 -11.91
N PRO A 175 -22.23 -31.22 -12.60
CA PRO A 175 -22.70 -31.19 -14.00
C PRO A 175 -24.01 -30.41 -14.22
N THR A 176 -24.81 -30.19 -13.18
CA THR A 176 -26.06 -29.44 -13.28
C THR A 176 -25.89 -27.93 -13.37
N HIS A 177 -24.73 -27.42 -13.08
CA HIS A 177 -24.47 -26.00 -13.20
C HIS A 177 -24.37 -25.53 -14.66
N PRO A 178 -24.91 -24.35 -15.00
CA PRO A 178 -24.94 -23.84 -16.38
C PRO A 178 -23.55 -23.74 -17.03
N TRP A 179 -22.53 -23.43 -16.24
CA TRP A 179 -21.14 -23.35 -16.75
C TRP A 179 -20.51 -24.72 -17.03
N ASN A 180 -21.12 -25.81 -16.62
CA ASN A 180 -20.66 -27.17 -16.96
C ASN A 180 -21.36 -27.75 -18.20
N ASN A 181 -22.11 -26.93 -18.92
CA ASN A 181 -22.73 -27.31 -20.20
C ASN A 181 -21.66 -27.71 -21.24
N THR A 182 -21.75 -28.95 -21.73
CA THR A 182 -20.77 -29.54 -22.67
C THR A 182 -20.81 -28.92 -24.06
N SER A 183 -21.86 -28.20 -24.42
CA SER A 183 -21.95 -27.48 -25.70
C SER A 183 -21.15 -26.17 -25.74
N LEU A 184 -20.68 -25.66 -24.58
CA LEU A 184 -19.88 -24.45 -24.50
C LEU A 184 -18.39 -24.78 -24.52
N ASN A 185 -17.57 -23.91 -25.14
CA ASN A 185 -16.12 -23.95 -24.99
C ASN A 185 -15.72 -23.47 -23.56
N GLU A 186 -14.49 -23.70 -23.16
CA GLU A 186 -14.03 -23.43 -21.79
C GLU A 186 -14.08 -21.94 -21.41
N GLU A 187 -13.82 -21.05 -22.33
CA GLU A 187 -13.94 -19.60 -22.10
C GLU A 187 -15.41 -19.20 -21.88
N ALA A 188 -16.33 -19.67 -22.71
CA ALA A 188 -17.74 -19.39 -22.57
C ALA A 188 -18.30 -19.98 -21.26
N ARG A 189 -17.81 -21.12 -20.82
CA ARG A 189 -18.13 -21.70 -19.51
C ARG A 189 -17.68 -20.79 -18.36
N TYR A 190 -16.45 -20.34 -18.43
CA TYR A 190 -15.91 -19.42 -17.42
C TYR A 190 -16.71 -18.11 -17.35
N LEU A 191 -17.02 -17.49 -18.49
CA LEU A 191 -17.85 -16.29 -18.55
C LEU A 191 -19.28 -16.55 -18.00
N THR A 192 -19.83 -17.75 -18.22
CA THR A 192 -21.12 -18.14 -17.63
C THR A 192 -21.03 -18.22 -16.10
N LEU A 193 -19.96 -18.81 -15.57
CA LEU A 193 -19.70 -18.85 -14.13
C LEU A 193 -19.53 -17.45 -13.54
N LEU A 194 -18.76 -16.58 -14.21
CA LEU A 194 -18.57 -15.20 -13.73
C LEU A 194 -19.88 -14.41 -13.71
N ASN A 195 -20.71 -14.51 -14.75
CA ASN A 195 -22.03 -13.85 -14.78
C ASN A 195 -22.92 -14.32 -13.62
N TRP A 196 -22.92 -15.61 -13.36
CA TRP A 196 -23.62 -16.15 -12.19
C TRP A 196 -22.97 -15.62 -10.88
N GLY A 197 -21.63 -15.58 -10.82
CA GLY A 197 -20.87 -15.09 -9.68
C GLY A 197 -21.14 -13.64 -9.34
N VAL A 198 -21.28 -12.77 -10.35
CA VAL A 198 -21.64 -11.35 -10.15
C VAL A 198 -22.99 -11.22 -9.43
N GLN A 199 -23.94 -12.10 -9.70
CA GLN A 199 -25.26 -12.05 -9.09
C GLN A 199 -25.32 -12.75 -7.71
N ASN A 200 -24.53 -13.80 -7.50
CA ASN A 200 -24.69 -14.69 -6.35
C ASN A 200 -23.50 -14.70 -5.39
N ILE A 201 -22.31 -14.38 -5.84
CA ILE A 201 -21.07 -14.41 -5.04
C ILE A 201 -20.56 -13.02 -4.72
N LEU A 202 -20.54 -12.10 -5.69
CA LEU A 202 -20.08 -10.73 -5.48
C LEU A 202 -20.80 -10.03 -4.28
N PRO A 203 -22.12 -10.20 -4.08
CA PRO A 203 -22.80 -9.64 -2.90
C PRO A 203 -22.29 -10.16 -1.56
N LEU A 204 -21.64 -11.32 -1.54
CA LEU A 204 -21.09 -11.96 -0.33
C LEU A 204 -19.62 -11.60 -0.10
N CYS A 205 -18.97 -10.95 -1.08
CA CYS A 205 -17.59 -10.56 -1.02
C CYS A 205 -17.41 -9.20 -0.36
N ASN A 206 -16.16 -8.87 -0.09
CA ASN A 206 -15.77 -7.55 0.43
C ASN A 206 -16.21 -6.45 -0.54
N PRO A 207 -17.10 -5.54 -0.16
CA PRO A 207 -17.61 -4.51 -1.07
C PRO A 207 -16.61 -3.39 -1.36
N SER A 208 -15.52 -3.29 -0.60
CA SER A 208 -14.51 -2.23 -0.75
C SER A 208 -13.25 -2.69 -1.47
N LYS A 209 -13.13 -4.00 -1.80
CA LYS A 209 -11.93 -4.58 -2.40
C LYS A 209 -12.29 -5.55 -3.52
N PHE A 210 -11.61 -5.42 -4.64
CA PHE A 210 -11.79 -6.26 -5.82
C PHE A 210 -10.43 -6.69 -6.38
N TYR A 211 -10.34 -7.90 -6.93
CA TYR A 211 -9.10 -8.42 -7.44
C TYR A 211 -9.20 -8.84 -8.90
N ILE A 212 -8.24 -8.40 -9.71
CA ILE A 212 -8.15 -8.73 -11.13
C ILE A 212 -6.82 -9.44 -11.37
N ARG A 213 -6.83 -10.71 -11.50
CA ARG A 213 -5.82 -11.68 -11.95
C ARG A 213 -5.96 -13.03 -11.25
N GLU A 214 -4.88 -13.87 -11.29
CA GLU A 214 -4.83 -15.17 -10.61
C GLU A 214 -5.05 -14.97 -9.11
N ILE A 215 -5.84 -15.90 -8.53
CA ILE A 215 -6.16 -15.85 -7.10
C ILE A 215 -4.90 -15.93 -6.22
N THR A 216 -4.89 -15.22 -5.10
CA THR A 216 -3.81 -15.22 -4.13
C THR A 216 -4.33 -15.49 -2.72
N ASP A 217 -3.43 -15.79 -1.78
CA ASP A 217 -3.76 -15.92 -0.36
C ASP A 217 -4.43 -14.66 0.18
N TRP A 218 -4.03 -13.49 -0.31
CA TRP A 218 -4.63 -12.23 0.12
C TRP A 218 -6.05 -12.03 -0.40
N THR A 219 -6.32 -12.42 -1.65
CA THR A 219 -7.69 -12.44 -2.21
C THR A 219 -8.63 -13.25 -1.32
N VAL A 220 -8.17 -14.43 -0.87
CA VAL A 220 -8.91 -15.31 0.02
C VAL A 220 -9.06 -14.71 1.41
N SER A 221 -8.00 -14.14 1.99
CA SER A 221 -8.04 -13.57 3.34
C SER A 221 -8.98 -12.37 3.42
N GLN A 222 -8.97 -11.52 2.40
CA GLN A 222 -9.80 -10.31 2.32
C GLN A 222 -11.21 -10.57 1.77
N LYS A 223 -11.54 -11.84 1.45
CA LYS A 223 -12.82 -12.22 0.83
C LYS A 223 -13.16 -11.39 -0.41
N MET A 224 -12.17 -11.12 -1.26
CA MET A 224 -12.38 -10.32 -2.47
C MET A 224 -13.09 -11.13 -3.54
N PHE A 225 -13.99 -10.50 -4.29
CA PHE A 225 -14.42 -11.05 -5.57
C PHE A 225 -13.23 -11.00 -6.54
N GLN A 226 -12.99 -12.11 -7.24
CA GLN A 226 -11.85 -12.23 -8.14
C GLN A 226 -12.32 -12.52 -9.55
N VAL A 227 -11.77 -11.77 -10.50
CA VAL A 227 -11.96 -12.00 -11.93
C VAL A 227 -10.59 -12.14 -12.57
N ASN A 228 -10.36 -13.30 -13.20
CA ASN A 228 -9.20 -13.48 -14.04
C ASN A 228 -9.66 -13.41 -15.50
N LEU A 229 -9.58 -12.24 -16.09
CA LEU A 229 -9.85 -12.06 -17.54
C LEU A 229 -8.61 -12.42 -18.37
N ALA A 230 -7.71 -13.20 -17.78
CA ALA A 230 -6.42 -13.54 -18.31
C ALA A 230 -6.48 -14.13 -19.71
N GLY A 231 -5.51 -13.95 -20.33
CA GLY A 231 -5.22 -14.14 -21.69
C GLY A 231 -4.54 -12.93 -22.22
N THR A 232 -4.36 -11.99 -21.36
CA THR A 232 -3.91 -10.70 -21.79
C THR A 232 -2.72 -10.29 -20.95
N ASP A 233 -1.52 -10.58 -21.41
CA ASP A 233 -0.42 -9.65 -21.24
C ASP A 233 -0.75 -8.38 -22.04
N GLY A 234 -1.86 -7.80 -21.76
CA GLY A 234 -2.48 -6.70 -22.42
C GLY A 234 -3.97 -6.97 -22.50
N LEU A 235 -4.73 -6.46 -21.54
CA LEU A 235 -6.09 -6.07 -21.79
C LEU A 235 -6.00 -4.92 -22.79
N ASP A 236 -5.74 -5.24 -24.07
CA ASP A 236 -6.10 -4.26 -25.08
C ASP A 236 -7.60 -4.05 -24.95
N LEU A 237 -7.96 -2.89 -24.40
CA LEU A 237 -9.35 -2.46 -24.24
C LEU A 237 -10.14 -2.63 -25.51
N ASN A 238 -9.47 -2.49 -26.65
CA ASN A 238 -10.08 -2.62 -27.97
C ASN A 238 -10.24 -4.08 -28.41
N SER A 239 -9.49 -5.01 -27.81
CA SER A 239 -9.55 -6.45 -28.11
C SER A 239 -10.32 -7.26 -27.07
N MET A 240 -10.73 -6.65 -25.94
CA MET A 240 -11.57 -7.33 -24.96
C MET A 240 -12.93 -7.64 -25.58
N SER A 241 -13.37 -8.89 -25.52
CA SER A 241 -14.71 -9.26 -25.97
C SER A 241 -15.77 -8.44 -25.18
N VAL A 242 -16.88 -8.12 -25.86
CA VAL A 242 -17.99 -7.36 -25.26
C VAL A 242 -18.43 -8.01 -23.94
N SER A 243 -18.54 -9.35 -23.92
CA SER A 243 -18.97 -10.09 -22.72
C SER A 243 -18.01 -9.93 -21.53
N LYS A 244 -16.69 -9.93 -21.75
CA LYS A 244 -15.70 -9.70 -20.69
C LYS A 244 -15.81 -8.26 -20.14
N ALA A 245 -15.93 -7.30 -21.03
CA ALA A 245 -16.09 -5.90 -20.68
C ALA A 245 -17.39 -5.65 -19.88
N ASP A 246 -18.49 -6.30 -20.28
CA ASP A 246 -19.78 -6.21 -19.57
C ASP A 246 -19.70 -6.77 -18.16
N ILE A 247 -19.06 -7.92 -17.97
CA ILE A 247 -18.85 -8.51 -16.63
C ILE A 247 -18.07 -7.54 -15.76
N LEU A 248 -16.96 -7.01 -16.27
CA LEU A 248 -16.11 -6.08 -15.50
C LEU A 248 -16.88 -4.80 -15.13
N GLU A 249 -17.63 -4.23 -16.07
CA GLU A 249 -18.43 -3.02 -15.83
C GLU A 249 -19.56 -3.28 -14.82
N ASN A 250 -20.19 -4.45 -14.85
CA ASN A 250 -21.19 -4.85 -13.87
C ASN A 250 -20.60 -4.95 -12.45
N VAL A 251 -19.41 -5.54 -12.31
CA VAL A 251 -18.70 -5.59 -11.02
C VAL A 251 -18.40 -4.18 -10.52
N LEU A 252 -17.81 -3.33 -11.37
CA LEU A 252 -17.44 -1.96 -11.00
C LEU A 252 -18.66 -1.11 -10.64
N THR A 253 -19.76 -1.26 -11.38
CA THR A 253 -21.03 -0.58 -11.10
C THR A 253 -21.62 -1.01 -9.76
N TYR A 254 -21.59 -2.32 -9.47
CA TYR A 254 -22.03 -2.84 -8.18
C TYR A 254 -21.19 -2.25 -7.03
N LEU A 255 -19.86 -2.30 -7.15
CA LEU A 255 -18.96 -1.78 -6.13
C LEU A 255 -19.11 -0.27 -5.94
N ASN A 256 -19.25 0.50 -7.03
CA ASN A 256 -19.53 1.93 -6.95
C ASN A 256 -20.84 2.23 -6.22
N THR A 257 -21.89 1.44 -6.47
CA THR A 257 -23.18 1.60 -5.76
C THR A 257 -23.03 1.32 -4.25
N LYS A 258 -22.23 0.34 -3.87
CA LYS A 258 -21.94 0.02 -2.47
C LYS A 258 -21.03 1.04 -1.78
N ASN A 259 -20.23 1.78 -2.53
CA ASN A 259 -19.27 2.76 -2.06
C ASN A 259 -19.57 4.17 -2.63
N SER A 260 -20.84 4.58 -2.63
CA SER A 260 -21.26 5.84 -3.22
C SER A 260 -20.68 7.09 -2.53
N ASP A 261 -20.16 6.95 -1.33
CA ASP A 261 -19.59 8.01 -0.48
C ASP A 261 -18.07 7.90 -0.28
N ARG A 262 -17.44 6.84 -0.82
CA ARG A 262 -16.01 6.55 -0.62
C ARG A 262 -15.38 5.89 -1.82
N ILE A 263 -14.06 5.86 -1.86
CA ILE A 263 -13.31 5.08 -2.83
C ILE A 263 -13.32 3.60 -2.43
N PHE A 264 -13.32 2.72 -3.43
CA PHE A 264 -12.99 1.31 -3.26
C PHE A 264 -11.68 0.97 -3.97
N HIS A 265 -11.06 -0.15 -3.63
CA HIS A 265 -9.73 -0.51 -4.07
C HIS A 265 -9.75 -1.72 -5.01
N ILE A 266 -9.07 -1.60 -6.13
CA ILE A 266 -8.87 -2.68 -7.08
C ILE A 266 -7.41 -3.11 -6.99
N TYR A 267 -7.18 -4.40 -6.88
CA TYR A 267 -5.85 -4.99 -6.79
C TYR A 267 -5.61 -5.97 -7.93
N GLY A 268 -4.36 -6.24 -8.23
CA GLY A 268 -3.95 -7.18 -9.25
C GLY A 268 -3.05 -6.57 -10.30
N TRP A 269 -3.23 -6.97 -11.53
CA TRP A 269 -2.46 -6.47 -12.67
C TRP A 269 -3.37 -6.16 -13.83
N ILE A 270 -3.11 -5.06 -14.51
CA ILE A 270 -3.88 -4.67 -15.68
C ILE A 270 -2.99 -4.07 -16.75
N GLN A 271 -3.28 -4.40 -18.01
CA GLN A 271 -2.74 -3.75 -19.18
C GLN A 271 -3.85 -3.55 -20.24
N PRO A 272 -3.83 -2.44 -20.99
CA PRO A 272 -2.88 -1.34 -20.87
C PRO A 272 -3.16 -0.54 -19.58
N GLU A 273 -2.13 0.02 -19.03
CA GLU A 273 -2.16 0.80 -17.79
C GLU A 273 -3.20 1.95 -17.78
N PRO A 274 -3.60 2.58 -18.91
CA PRO A 274 -4.72 3.52 -18.98
C PRO A 274 -6.06 3.01 -18.43
N MET A 275 -6.23 1.68 -18.32
CA MET A 275 -7.41 1.09 -17.69
C MET A 275 -7.61 1.56 -16.24
N THR A 276 -6.55 1.88 -15.54
CA THR A 276 -6.62 2.42 -14.17
C THR A 276 -7.45 3.71 -14.12
N GLN A 277 -7.39 4.56 -15.16
CA GLN A 277 -8.27 5.71 -15.27
C GLN A 277 -9.72 5.32 -15.53
N TRP A 278 -9.97 4.30 -16.37
CA TRP A 278 -11.33 3.84 -16.62
C TRP A 278 -11.99 3.33 -15.33
N PHE A 279 -11.22 2.63 -14.50
CA PHE A 279 -11.70 2.21 -13.18
C PHE A 279 -12.02 3.40 -12.27
N ALA A 280 -11.21 4.45 -12.32
CA ALA A 280 -11.42 5.63 -11.48
C ALA A 280 -12.75 6.35 -11.77
N PHE A 281 -13.32 6.22 -12.97
CA PHE A 281 -14.67 6.72 -13.24
C PHE A 281 -15.77 6.06 -12.40
N PHE A 282 -15.48 4.91 -11.81
CA PHE A 282 -16.38 4.20 -10.89
C PHE A 282 -16.06 4.48 -9.42
N GLY A 283 -15.19 5.44 -9.12
CA GLY A 283 -14.82 5.79 -7.74
C GLY A 283 -13.79 4.85 -7.11
N SER A 284 -12.88 4.29 -7.91
CA SER A 284 -11.86 3.37 -7.42
C SER A 284 -10.43 3.89 -7.57
N SER A 285 -9.54 3.40 -6.72
CA SER A 285 -8.10 3.41 -6.92
C SER A 285 -7.60 2.01 -7.32
N PHE A 286 -6.46 1.93 -8.01
CA PHE A 286 -5.86 0.68 -8.41
C PHE A 286 -4.49 0.47 -7.75
N HIS A 287 -4.22 -0.77 -7.34
CA HIS A 287 -2.97 -1.17 -6.69
C HIS A 287 -2.40 -2.39 -7.40
N GLU A 288 -1.25 -2.25 -8.00
CA GLU A 288 -0.56 -3.36 -8.63
C GLU A 288 -0.07 -4.36 -7.58
N THR A 289 -0.58 -5.58 -7.65
CA THR A 289 -0.31 -6.62 -6.65
C THR A 289 -0.30 -7.99 -7.30
N LEU A 290 0.88 -8.60 -7.42
CA LEU A 290 1.07 -9.95 -7.96
C LEU A 290 1.84 -10.87 -6.99
N LEU A 291 1.89 -10.52 -5.71
CA LEU A 291 2.70 -11.23 -4.73
C LEU A 291 1.88 -12.15 -3.85
N GLY A 292 2.53 -13.23 -3.43
CA GLY A 292 2.09 -14.07 -2.35
C GLY A 292 2.45 -13.53 -0.97
N ASN A 293 1.98 -14.23 0.06
CA ASN A 293 2.18 -13.91 1.47
C ASN A 293 1.60 -12.57 1.94
N LEU A 294 0.84 -11.84 1.10
CA LEU A 294 0.22 -10.59 1.55
C LEU A 294 -0.78 -10.82 2.68
N SER A 295 -1.41 -12.01 2.77
CA SER A 295 -2.24 -12.36 3.92
C SER A 295 -1.42 -12.43 5.22
N PHE A 296 -0.18 -12.93 5.16
CA PHE A 296 0.73 -12.95 6.31
C PHE A 296 1.23 -11.55 6.65
N HIS A 297 1.70 -10.79 5.64
CA HIS A 297 2.19 -9.43 5.83
C HIS A 297 1.13 -8.49 6.43
N SER A 298 -0.11 -8.58 5.96
CA SER A 298 -1.21 -7.73 6.44
C SER A 298 -1.72 -8.12 7.83
N SER A 299 -1.59 -9.38 8.20
CA SER A 299 -2.07 -9.89 9.50
C SER A 299 -1.00 -9.89 10.59
N PHE A 300 0.25 -9.59 10.24
CA PHE A 300 1.32 -9.46 11.23
C PHE A 300 1.20 -8.12 11.93
N GLN A 301 0.67 -8.15 13.15
CA GLN A 301 0.39 -6.95 13.92
C GLN A 301 1.67 -6.28 14.41
N VAL A 302 1.74 -4.98 14.27
CA VAL A 302 2.73 -4.12 14.91
C VAL A 302 2.02 -3.09 15.75
N GLU A 303 2.71 -2.55 16.75
CA GLU A 303 2.16 -1.44 17.51
C GLU A 303 1.81 -0.28 16.57
N GLN A 304 0.58 0.21 16.68
CA GLN A 304 0.13 1.31 15.84
C GLN A 304 0.89 2.57 16.21
N GLN A 305 1.72 3.05 15.31
CA GLN A 305 2.54 4.24 15.51
C GLN A 305 2.50 5.15 14.28
N TYR A 306 2.80 6.41 14.49
CA TYR A 306 3.13 7.33 13.42
C TYR A 306 4.60 7.16 13.05
N PHE A 307 4.88 7.09 11.78
CA PHE A 307 6.22 6.92 11.26
C PHE A 307 6.79 8.27 10.84
N ILE A 308 8.04 8.52 11.13
CA ILE A 308 8.74 9.74 10.71
C ILE A 308 10.03 9.33 10.02
N PRO A 309 10.20 9.67 8.73
CA PRO A 309 11.45 9.41 8.01
C PRO A 309 12.64 10.09 8.73
N LYS A 310 13.78 9.40 8.80
CA LYS A 310 15.01 9.98 9.36
C LYS A 310 15.57 11.13 8.51
N SER A 311 15.16 11.19 7.25
CA SER A 311 15.43 12.27 6.29
C SER A 311 14.56 13.52 6.49
N LYS A 312 13.60 13.51 7.41
CA LYS A 312 12.73 14.66 7.69
C LYS A 312 13.57 15.89 8.07
N VAL A 313 13.29 16.99 7.40
CA VAL A 313 14.03 18.25 7.55
C VAL A 313 13.18 19.27 8.30
N ASP A 314 13.78 19.94 9.26
CA ASP A 314 13.21 21.13 9.86
C ASP A 314 13.47 22.34 8.94
N PRO A 315 12.40 22.94 8.38
CA PRO A 315 12.53 24.05 7.45
C PRO A 315 13.32 25.25 8.02
N ASP A 316 13.29 25.48 9.32
CA ASP A 316 13.97 26.61 9.96
C ASP A 316 15.48 26.43 10.05
N THR A 317 16.00 25.22 9.80
CA THR A 317 17.42 24.89 9.92
C THR A 317 18.21 24.96 8.61
N VAL A 318 17.55 25.15 7.48
CA VAL A 318 18.19 25.09 6.15
C VAL A 318 17.80 26.28 5.27
N GLU A 319 18.76 26.77 4.49
CA GLU A 319 18.56 27.82 3.49
C GLU A 319 19.15 27.39 2.13
N PRO A 320 18.54 27.80 1.01
CA PRO A 320 19.08 27.47 -0.30
C PRO A 320 20.36 28.29 -0.59
N ASP A 321 21.47 27.59 -0.72
CA ASP A 321 22.73 28.16 -1.20
C ASP A 321 22.72 28.37 -2.72
N ASN A 322 23.78 29.02 -3.21
CA ASN A 322 24.02 29.23 -4.65
C ASN A 322 24.51 27.92 -5.33
N LYS A 323 23.70 26.85 -5.25
CA LYS A 323 23.99 25.48 -5.68
C LYS A 323 22.94 24.93 -6.64
N TYR A 324 23.23 23.73 -7.17
CA TYR A 324 22.31 22.89 -7.91
C TYR A 324 21.90 21.67 -7.04
N TYR A 325 20.64 21.54 -6.74
CA TYR A 325 20.09 20.48 -5.92
C TYR A 325 19.50 19.37 -6.80
N ILE A 326 19.95 18.15 -6.59
CA ILE A 326 19.51 16.99 -7.37
C ILE A 326 18.87 15.95 -6.46
N ILE A 327 17.71 15.43 -6.86
CA ILE A 327 17.15 14.20 -6.30
C ILE A 327 17.37 13.06 -7.28
N PHE A 328 17.85 11.93 -6.78
CA PHE A 328 17.70 10.63 -7.44
C PHE A 328 16.51 9.89 -6.82
N LEU A 329 15.51 9.54 -7.61
CA LEU A 329 14.32 8.86 -7.12
C LEU A 329 14.00 7.58 -7.91
N GLY A 330 13.44 6.57 -7.22
CA GLY A 330 12.82 5.40 -7.80
C GLY A 330 11.30 5.57 -7.82
N SER A 331 10.68 5.49 -9.00
CA SER A 331 9.25 5.78 -9.17
C SER A 331 8.33 4.55 -9.12
N GLU A 332 8.87 3.33 -9.15
CA GLU A 332 8.07 2.09 -9.17
C GLU A 332 7.76 1.52 -7.76
N GLY A 333 7.54 2.37 -6.79
CA GLY A 333 7.09 1.94 -5.47
C GLY A 333 5.57 1.90 -5.30
N ASP A 334 4.84 2.09 -6.38
CA ASP A 334 3.38 2.06 -6.45
C ASP A 334 2.81 0.65 -6.33
N ALA A 335 3.55 -0.35 -6.76
CA ALA A 335 3.18 -1.74 -6.72
C ALA A 335 3.71 -2.47 -5.49
N ALA A 336 2.91 -3.39 -4.93
CA ALA A 336 3.36 -4.29 -3.89
C ALA A 336 4.60 -5.10 -4.30
N ASN A 337 4.67 -5.47 -5.58
CA ASN A 337 5.78 -6.20 -6.17
C ASN A 337 7.13 -5.49 -5.98
N TRP A 338 7.15 -4.17 -6.05
CA TRP A 338 8.35 -3.37 -5.92
C TRP A 338 8.73 -3.15 -4.47
N VAL A 339 7.74 -2.85 -3.62
CA VAL A 339 7.94 -2.66 -2.18
C VAL A 339 8.46 -3.93 -1.52
N VAL A 340 7.87 -5.08 -1.79
CA VAL A 340 8.29 -6.37 -1.24
C VAL A 340 9.46 -6.98 -2.04
N GLY A 341 9.52 -6.73 -3.35
CA GLY A 341 10.51 -7.31 -4.27
C GLY A 341 11.76 -6.46 -4.50
N PHE A 342 11.72 -5.60 -5.50
CA PHE A 342 12.91 -4.90 -6.00
C PHE A 342 13.49 -3.87 -5.04
N GLN A 343 12.66 -3.03 -4.44
CA GLN A 343 13.15 -2.05 -3.48
C GLN A 343 13.73 -2.77 -2.27
N SER A 344 13.16 -3.90 -1.84
CA SER A 344 13.76 -4.73 -0.80
C SER A 344 15.15 -5.23 -1.21
N GLY A 345 15.34 -5.60 -2.48
CA GLY A 345 16.64 -6.00 -3.01
C GLY A 345 17.69 -4.88 -2.96
N ALA A 346 17.35 -3.70 -3.42
CA ALA A 346 18.20 -2.51 -3.36
C ALA A 346 18.38 -2.00 -1.93
N TRP A 347 17.37 -2.16 -1.09
CA TRP A 347 17.45 -1.80 0.32
C TRP A 347 18.55 -2.53 1.08
N PHE A 348 18.95 -3.72 0.66
CA PHE A 348 20.04 -4.52 1.27
C PHE A 348 21.42 -4.20 0.72
N SER A 349 21.55 -3.23 -0.20
CA SER A 349 22.86 -2.82 -0.71
C SER A 349 23.74 -2.29 0.42
N ALA A 350 25.00 -2.71 0.45
CA ALA A 350 26.01 -2.17 1.36
C ALA A 350 26.35 -0.69 1.05
N ASP A 351 25.95 -0.22 -0.12
CA ASP A 351 26.15 1.15 -0.58
C ASP A 351 24.94 2.06 -0.31
N ARG A 352 23.83 1.51 0.19
CA ARG A 352 22.67 2.31 0.62
C ARG A 352 23.05 3.29 1.73
N GLY A 353 22.49 4.48 1.68
CA GLY A 353 22.76 5.55 2.65
C GLY A 353 24.06 6.32 2.41
N LYS A 354 24.89 5.94 1.41
CA LYS A 354 26.09 6.72 1.04
C LYS A 354 25.77 7.95 0.19
N VAL A 355 24.66 7.93 -0.51
CA VAL A 355 24.14 9.03 -1.33
C VAL A 355 22.66 9.20 -1.01
N PRO A 356 22.16 10.45 -0.87
CA PRO A 356 20.74 10.70 -0.71
C PRO A 356 19.94 10.20 -1.92
N VAL A 357 18.82 9.53 -1.63
CA VAL A 357 17.88 9.01 -2.64
C VAL A 357 16.44 9.20 -2.18
N GLY A 358 15.52 9.27 -3.13
CA GLY A 358 14.08 9.22 -2.88
C GLY A 358 13.53 7.82 -3.16
N TRP A 359 13.02 7.17 -2.14
CA TRP A 359 12.31 5.92 -2.26
C TRP A 359 10.82 6.20 -2.46
N GLY A 360 10.28 5.74 -3.58
CA GLY A 360 8.85 5.80 -3.84
C GLY A 360 8.10 4.68 -3.10
N TRP A 361 7.03 5.02 -2.38
CA TRP A 361 6.26 4.06 -1.61
C TRP A 361 4.76 4.17 -1.89
N ASN A 362 4.09 3.02 -1.95
CA ASN A 362 2.65 2.94 -1.87
C ASN A 362 2.24 3.00 -0.38
N LEU A 363 1.77 4.16 0.07
CA LEU A 363 1.42 4.36 1.48
C LEU A 363 0.18 3.55 1.88
N HIS A 364 -0.75 3.29 0.94
CA HIS A 364 -1.89 2.43 1.20
C HIS A 364 -1.44 1.00 1.51
N LEU A 365 -0.46 0.47 0.76
CA LEU A 365 0.11 -0.84 1.05
C LEU A 365 0.81 -0.87 2.42
N PHE A 366 1.48 0.19 2.81
CA PHE A 366 2.07 0.30 4.14
C PHE A 366 1.01 0.30 5.26
N ASP A 367 -0.15 0.87 5.00
CA ASP A 367 -1.28 0.82 5.93
C ASP A 367 -1.87 -0.59 6.05
N GLU A 368 -1.99 -1.29 4.93
CA GLU A 368 -2.42 -2.69 4.87
C GLU A 368 -1.39 -3.66 5.46
N CYS A 369 -0.09 -3.37 5.34
CA CYS A 369 1.02 -4.22 5.76
C CYS A 369 2.02 -3.45 6.66
N PRO A 370 1.63 -3.06 7.88
CA PRO A 370 2.38 -2.11 8.69
C PRO A 370 3.75 -2.61 9.15
N PHE A 371 4.00 -3.92 9.16
CA PHE A 371 5.33 -4.47 9.46
C PHE A 371 6.36 -4.10 8.38
N LEU A 372 5.95 -4.04 7.11
CA LEU A 372 6.83 -3.60 6.02
C LEU A 372 7.26 -2.15 6.25
N ALA A 373 6.30 -1.27 6.54
CA ALA A 373 6.59 0.12 6.87
C ALA A 373 7.56 0.22 8.06
N LYS A 374 7.24 -0.47 9.15
CA LYS A 374 8.11 -0.47 10.35
C LYS A 374 9.55 -0.85 10.03
N TYR A 375 9.75 -1.92 9.26
CA TYR A 375 11.07 -2.36 8.87
C TYR A 375 11.83 -1.29 8.07
N TYR A 376 11.20 -0.68 7.06
CA TYR A 376 11.84 0.36 6.24
C TYR A 376 12.15 1.62 7.03
N TYR A 377 11.26 2.08 7.88
CA TYR A 377 11.47 3.27 8.70
C TYR A 377 12.56 3.06 9.76
N ASP A 378 12.57 1.92 10.44
CA ASP A 378 13.55 1.63 11.49
C ASP A 378 14.96 1.44 10.90
N THR A 379 15.07 0.80 9.74
CA THR A 379 16.35 0.52 9.07
C THR A 379 16.80 1.62 8.11
N GLY A 380 15.97 2.60 7.83
CA GLY A 380 16.32 3.77 7.01
C GLY A 380 17.41 4.63 7.64
N THR A 381 18.11 5.40 6.81
CA THR A 381 19.12 6.38 7.20
C THR A 381 18.63 7.80 6.92
N GLN A 382 19.39 8.82 7.30
CA GLN A 382 19.09 10.21 6.93
C GLN A 382 19.18 10.49 5.41
N ASN A 383 19.82 9.61 4.65
CA ASN A 383 19.93 9.69 3.20
C ASN A 383 18.85 8.89 2.46
N ASP A 384 17.97 8.19 3.17
CA ASP A 384 16.83 7.47 2.62
C ASP A 384 15.58 8.35 2.75
N GLY A 385 15.33 9.19 1.76
CA GLY A 385 14.14 10.04 1.71
C GLY A 385 12.93 9.27 1.19
N PHE A 386 11.73 9.64 1.65
CA PHE A 386 10.49 8.94 1.33
C PHE A 386 9.51 9.86 0.63
N LEU A 387 8.90 9.34 -0.42
CA LEU A 387 7.81 10.00 -1.14
C LEU A 387 6.72 8.98 -1.50
N SER A 388 5.50 9.45 -1.66
CA SER A 388 4.44 8.60 -2.17
C SER A 388 4.44 8.61 -3.69
N VAL A 389 4.38 7.42 -4.31
CA VAL A 389 4.34 7.30 -5.78
C VAL A 389 2.99 6.89 -6.28
N THR A 390 2.68 7.34 -7.49
CA THR A 390 1.38 7.45 -8.16
C THR A 390 0.36 8.27 -7.39
N SER A 391 0.22 8.08 -6.12
CA SER A 391 -0.40 8.89 -5.07
C SER A 391 -0.36 8.08 -3.76
N PRO A 392 -0.69 8.65 -2.60
CA PRO A 392 -0.86 7.87 -1.37
C PRO A 392 -1.91 6.75 -1.44
N LEU A 393 -2.80 6.84 -2.43
CA LEU A 393 -3.88 5.87 -2.69
C LEU A 393 -3.59 4.92 -3.85
N GLY A 394 -2.34 4.79 -4.31
CA GLY A 394 -1.99 4.05 -5.52
C GLY A 394 -2.37 4.82 -6.79
N TYR A 395 -2.76 4.13 -7.85
CA TYR A 395 -3.27 4.77 -9.07
C TYR A 395 -4.62 5.42 -8.80
N ALA A 396 -4.59 6.70 -8.44
CA ALA A 396 -5.75 7.50 -8.09
C ALA A 396 -5.80 8.77 -8.94
N TYR A 397 -6.99 9.10 -9.38
CA TYR A 397 -7.25 10.22 -10.30
C TYR A 397 -8.25 11.20 -9.69
N PRO A 398 -7.82 12.05 -8.75
CA PRO A 398 -8.72 12.94 -8.01
C PRO A 398 -9.47 13.95 -8.89
N ASP A 399 -8.96 14.22 -10.09
CA ASP A 399 -9.63 15.07 -11.07
C ASP A 399 -10.86 14.42 -11.72
N LEU A 400 -11.06 13.11 -11.56
CA LEU A 400 -12.24 12.37 -12.01
C LEU A 400 -13.31 12.23 -10.92
N TRP A 401 -12.98 12.54 -9.67
CA TRP A 401 -13.89 12.40 -8.53
C TRP A 401 -14.56 13.71 -8.13
N SER A 402 -15.67 13.59 -7.41
CA SER A 402 -16.42 14.73 -6.88
C SER A 402 -17.22 14.34 -5.64
N GLY A 403 -17.79 15.32 -4.94
CA GLY A 403 -18.67 15.09 -3.79
C GLY A 403 -18.02 14.28 -2.68
N ALA A 404 -18.77 13.34 -2.11
CA ALA A 404 -18.34 12.54 -0.98
C ALA A 404 -17.14 11.63 -1.31
N VAL A 405 -17.09 11.08 -2.52
CA VAL A 405 -15.95 10.23 -2.97
C VAL A 405 -14.64 11.02 -2.98
N LEU A 406 -14.63 12.24 -3.52
CA LEU A 406 -13.45 13.10 -3.48
C LEU A 406 -13.07 13.47 -2.04
N GLN A 407 -14.05 13.80 -1.20
CA GLN A 407 -13.79 14.13 0.21
C GLN A 407 -13.18 12.94 0.95
N ASN A 408 -13.72 11.74 0.79
CA ASN A 408 -13.15 10.53 1.36
C ASN A 408 -11.72 10.29 0.87
N ALA A 409 -11.43 10.49 -0.43
CA ALA A 409 -10.09 10.38 -0.98
C ALA A 409 -9.12 11.39 -0.35
N ILE A 410 -9.56 12.64 -0.12
CA ILE A 410 -8.78 13.65 0.58
C ILE A 410 -8.48 13.21 2.01
N ASP A 411 -9.49 12.80 2.76
CA ASP A 411 -9.34 12.43 4.17
C ASP A 411 -8.44 11.20 4.34
N THR A 412 -8.62 10.18 3.49
CA THR A 412 -7.76 8.99 3.49
C THR A 412 -6.32 9.34 3.11
N THR A 413 -6.11 10.19 2.10
CA THR A 413 -4.78 10.64 1.70
C THR A 413 -4.08 11.40 2.83
N LYS A 414 -4.78 12.33 3.48
CA LYS A 414 -4.24 13.06 4.65
C LYS A 414 -3.86 12.11 5.78
N TYR A 415 -4.72 11.16 6.09
CA TYR A 415 -4.44 10.13 7.09
C TYR A 415 -3.14 9.38 6.77
N LEU A 416 -3.00 8.87 5.54
CA LEU A 416 -1.82 8.11 5.12
C LEU A 416 -0.55 8.97 5.16
N MET A 417 -0.59 10.18 4.60
CA MET A 417 0.56 11.09 4.60
C MET A 417 1.01 11.43 6.03
N ASN A 418 0.06 11.70 6.92
CA ASN A 418 0.37 11.98 8.32
C ASN A 418 0.92 10.75 9.06
N ARG A 419 0.28 9.58 8.86
CA ARG A 419 0.70 8.34 9.51
C ARG A 419 2.13 7.97 9.16
N PHE A 420 2.52 8.20 7.90
CA PHE A 420 3.85 7.86 7.40
C PHE A 420 4.82 9.04 7.31
N GLY A 421 4.41 10.24 7.74
CA GLY A 421 5.26 11.44 7.75
C GLY A 421 5.78 11.86 6.38
N VAL A 422 5.04 11.53 5.31
CA VAL A 422 5.40 11.81 3.91
C VAL A 422 4.67 13.06 3.44
N ASP A 423 5.44 14.09 3.05
CA ASP A 423 4.88 15.39 2.65
C ASP A 423 4.94 15.60 1.12
N ASN A 424 5.62 14.72 0.39
CA ASN A 424 5.85 14.85 -1.04
C ASN A 424 5.19 13.68 -1.78
N ILE A 425 4.55 13.97 -2.89
CA ILE A 425 3.93 12.97 -3.74
C ILE A 425 4.49 13.01 -5.15
N TYR A 426 4.54 11.87 -5.79
CA TYR A 426 4.77 11.73 -7.20
C TYR A 426 3.41 11.53 -7.87
N GLY A 427 2.90 12.57 -8.54
CA GLY A 427 1.64 12.53 -9.25
C GLY A 427 1.83 11.87 -10.61
N TYR A 428 1.16 10.77 -10.83
CA TYR A 428 1.21 10.03 -12.08
C TYR A 428 -0.13 10.13 -12.80
N LYS A 429 -0.07 10.45 -14.07
CA LYS A 429 -1.18 10.27 -14.99
C LYS A 429 -0.67 9.47 -16.17
N HIS A 430 -1.36 8.39 -16.49
CA HIS A 430 -0.87 7.45 -17.48
C HIS A 430 -0.52 8.15 -18.79
N TYR A 431 0.67 7.88 -19.29
CA TYR A 431 1.12 8.27 -20.61
C TYR A 431 0.64 7.24 -21.65
N ALA A 432 -0.54 7.45 -22.22
CA ALA A 432 -0.88 6.80 -23.45
C ALA A 432 -0.22 7.62 -24.57
N GLY A 433 0.82 7.13 -25.17
CA GLY A 433 1.66 7.83 -26.15
C GLY A 433 0.95 8.43 -27.38
N ALA A 434 -0.35 8.37 -27.44
CA ALA A 434 -1.20 8.75 -28.57
C ALA A 434 -2.36 9.70 -28.22
N GLY A 435 -2.46 10.29 -27.02
CA GLY A 435 -3.51 11.26 -26.73
C GLY A 435 -4.75 10.65 -26.02
N MET A 436 -5.91 11.23 -26.27
CA MET A 436 -7.19 10.77 -25.67
C MET A 436 -7.70 9.50 -26.36
N MET A 437 -8.18 8.56 -25.55
CA MET A 437 -8.96 7.43 -26.06
C MET A 437 -10.33 7.40 -25.39
N THR A 438 -11.36 6.91 -26.09
CA THR A 438 -12.69 6.72 -25.52
C THR A 438 -12.97 5.22 -25.40
N TYR A 439 -13.32 4.78 -24.20
CA TYR A 439 -13.69 3.40 -23.93
C TYR A 439 -15.02 3.37 -23.16
N ARG A 440 -16.01 2.66 -23.72
CA ARG A 440 -17.37 2.53 -23.14
C ARG A 440 -17.96 3.85 -22.66
N GLY A 441 -17.85 4.89 -23.47
CA GLY A 441 -18.37 6.23 -23.21
C GLY A 441 -17.56 7.05 -22.20
N LYS A 442 -16.43 6.56 -21.70
CA LYS A 442 -15.50 7.31 -20.84
C LYS A 442 -14.28 7.75 -21.61
N THR A 443 -13.88 9.00 -21.46
CA THR A 443 -12.68 9.54 -22.10
C THR A 443 -11.50 9.42 -21.16
N ILE A 444 -10.50 8.63 -21.57
CA ILE A 444 -9.22 8.46 -20.89
C ILE A 444 -8.26 9.50 -21.49
N SER A 445 -7.61 10.28 -20.65
CA SER A 445 -6.72 11.37 -21.06
C SER A 445 -5.42 11.35 -20.28
N ASN A 446 -4.31 11.62 -20.94
CA ASN A 446 -3.00 11.77 -20.30
C ASN A 446 -2.73 13.22 -19.83
N SER A 447 -3.62 14.17 -20.06
CA SER A 447 -3.46 15.55 -19.61
C SER A 447 -3.96 15.75 -18.18
N PHE A 448 -3.21 16.49 -17.37
CA PHE A 448 -3.61 16.87 -16.02
C PHE A 448 -4.63 18.02 -16.05
N ASN A 449 -5.64 17.92 -15.22
CA ASN A 449 -6.42 19.10 -14.83
C ASN A 449 -5.70 19.78 -13.65
N PHE A 450 -4.77 20.68 -13.97
CA PHE A 450 -3.90 21.34 -12.97
C PHE A 450 -4.68 22.08 -11.89
N GLN A 451 -5.83 22.65 -12.21
CA GLN A 451 -6.65 23.33 -11.22
C GLN A 451 -7.19 22.35 -10.18
N LYS A 452 -7.78 21.23 -10.61
CA LYS A 452 -8.28 20.20 -9.71
C LYS A 452 -7.16 19.52 -8.92
N TYR A 453 -6.04 19.22 -9.57
CA TYR A 453 -4.87 18.67 -8.89
C TYR A 453 -4.30 19.63 -7.84
N GLY A 454 -4.23 20.93 -8.15
CA GLY A 454 -3.80 21.95 -7.20
C GLY A 454 -4.75 22.08 -6.02
N GLN A 455 -6.07 22.04 -6.25
CA GLN A 455 -7.08 22.01 -5.18
C GLN A 455 -6.93 20.77 -4.31
N PHE A 456 -6.74 19.59 -4.91
CA PHE A 456 -6.52 18.35 -4.19
C PHE A 456 -5.21 18.41 -3.37
N GLN A 457 -4.10 18.84 -3.97
CA GLN A 457 -2.82 19.01 -3.29
C GLN A 457 -2.93 19.93 -2.08
N LYS A 458 -3.61 21.07 -2.22
CA LYS A 458 -3.86 21.99 -1.11
C LYS A 458 -4.72 21.32 -0.02
N ALA A 459 -5.78 20.62 -0.42
CA ALA A 459 -6.67 19.93 0.51
C ALA A 459 -5.96 18.84 1.33
N ILE A 460 -4.99 18.14 0.75
CA ILE A 460 -4.20 17.10 1.44
C ILE A 460 -2.94 17.65 2.14
N ASP A 461 -2.65 18.93 1.99
CA ASP A 461 -1.46 19.61 2.54
C ASP A 461 -0.12 19.03 2.02
N ALA A 462 -0.11 18.51 0.78
CA ALA A 462 1.14 18.07 0.17
C ALA A 462 2.07 19.26 -0.11
N LYS A 463 3.34 19.13 0.27
CA LYS A 463 4.32 20.23 0.16
C LYS A 463 4.89 20.37 -1.25
N LEU A 464 5.01 19.26 -1.97
CA LEU A 464 5.45 19.20 -3.36
C LEU A 464 4.75 18.05 -4.08
N THR A 465 4.20 18.32 -5.26
CA THR A 465 3.79 17.28 -6.21
C THR A 465 4.76 17.25 -7.39
N MET A 466 5.48 16.15 -7.52
CA MET A 466 6.32 15.88 -8.68
C MET A 466 5.44 15.30 -9.78
N LEU A 467 5.53 15.84 -10.99
CA LEU A 467 4.69 15.46 -12.13
C LEU A 467 5.54 14.87 -13.24
N PHE A 468 4.90 13.98 -14.01
CA PHE A 468 5.41 13.54 -15.30
C PHE A 468 4.39 13.91 -16.36
N ASP A 469 4.55 15.09 -16.98
CA ASP A 469 3.72 15.57 -18.08
C ASP A 469 4.57 15.97 -19.29
N PRO A 470 4.53 15.22 -20.39
CA PRO A 470 5.34 15.50 -21.58
C PRO A 470 4.93 16.77 -22.33
N GLN A 471 3.78 17.35 -22.03
CA GLN A 471 3.29 18.57 -22.66
C GLN A 471 3.82 19.85 -21.99
N LEU A 472 4.40 19.71 -20.80
CA LEU A 472 4.95 20.85 -20.06
C LEU A 472 6.46 20.94 -20.19
N PRO A 473 7.03 22.14 -20.09
CA PRO A 473 8.48 22.29 -19.95
C PRO A 473 9.00 21.50 -18.75
N THR A 474 10.15 20.86 -18.93
CA THR A 474 10.79 20.04 -17.90
C THR A 474 11.58 20.87 -16.89
N GLN A 475 11.68 20.37 -15.65
CA GLN A 475 12.50 20.94 -14.59
C GLN A 475 12.10 22.37 -14.20
N ILE A 476 10.80 22.69 -14.30
CA ILE A 476 10.26 24.00 -13.97
C ILE A 476 9.18 23.84 -12.86
N PRO A 477 9.26 24.67 -11.78
CA PRO A 477 8.20 24.72 -10.78
C PRO A 477 6.93 25.40 -11.35
N ILE A 478 5.78 24.87 -10.99
CA ILE A 478 4.46 25.38 -11.37
C ILE A 478 3.74 25.80 -10.08
N THR A 479 3.49 27.10 -9.92
CA THR A 479 2.93 27.67 -8.68
C THR A 479 1.51 28.25 -8.85
N GLY A 480 0.99 28.33 -10.07
CA GLY A 480 -0.24 29.06 -10.40
C GLY A 480 -1.55 28.44 -9.93
N TYR A 481 -1.55 27.22 -9.37
CA TYR A 481 -2.76 26.43 -9.09
C TYR A 481 -3.00 26.19 -7.59
N GLN A 482 -2.61 27.14 -6.73
CA GLN A 482 -2.67 27.03 -5.26
C GLN A 482 -1.80 25.91 -4.67
N ALA A 483 -0.85 25.39 -5.43
CA ALA A 483 -0.02 24.27 -5.07
C ALA A 483 1.35 24.38 -5.75
N LEU A 484 2.38 23.81 -5.13
CA LEU A 484 3.70 23.65 -5.75
C LEU A 484 3.76 22.32 -6.50
N MET A 485 3.84 22.38 -7.81
CA MET A 485 4.08 21.22 -8.66
C MET A 485 5.41 21.39 -9.38
N PHE A 486 6.10 20.29 -9.64
CA PHE A 486 7.37 20.31 -10.35
C PHE A 486 7.35 19.27 -11.45
N ASN A 487 7.34 19.75 -12.70
CA ASN A 487 7.38 18.85 -13.84
C ASN A 487 8.81 18.39 -14.12
N HIS A 488 9.04 17.10 -14.02
CA HIS A 488 10.34 16.50 -14.24
C HIS A 488 10.36 15.58 -15.47
N THR A 489 9.41 15.70 -16.39
CA THR A 489 9.47 14.88 -17.58
C THR A 489 10.86 15.00 -18.14
N GLY A 490 11.56 13.93 -17.91
CA GLY A 490 12.82 13.79 -18.58
C GLY A 490 12.57 13.97 -20.05
N ASP A 491 13.44 14.64 -20.70
CA ASP A 491 13.64 14.58 -22.14
C ASP A 491 13.94 13.13 -22.62
N GLY A 492 13.38 12.10 -21.97
CA GLY A 492 13.75 10.70 -22.11
C GLY A 492 15.11 10.34 -21.53
N SER A 493 15.77 11.30 -20.86
CA SER A 493 17.17 11.16 -20.46
C SER A 493 17.38 10.31 -19.21
N PHE A 494 16.34 10.12 -18.39
CA PHE A 494 16.45 9.34 -17.16
C PHE A 494 15.89 7.94 -17.31
N TYR A 495 14.85 7.78 -18.09
CA TYR A 495 14.27 6.48 -18.41
C TYR A 495 14.93 5.95 -19.68
N GLY A 496 15.83 5.08 -19.50
CA GLY A 496 16.19 4.06 -20.42
C GLY A 496 16.68 4.35 -21.79
N THR A 497 17.88 4.69 -21.99
CA THR A 497 18.74 4.27 -23.09
C THR A 497 20.22 4.32 -22.71
N ALA A 498 20.55 4.92 -21.59
CA ALA A 498 21.93 5.05 -21.14
C ALA A 498 22.35 3.85 -20.28
N THR A 499 22.84 2.81 -20.90
CA THR A 499 23.58 1.73 -20.20
C THR A 499 24.97 2.22 -19.75
N ASN A 500 25.41 3.37 -20.24
CA ASN A 500 26.69 3.97 -19.93
C ASN A 500 26.54 5.06 -18.86
N LEU A 501 27.23 4.89 -17.72
CA LEU A 501 27.16 5.81 -16.59
C LEU A 501 27.69 7.21 -16.93
N THR A 502 28.70 7.30 -17.80
CA THR A 502 29.22 8.57 -18.28
C THR A 502 28.18 9.33 -19.09
N GLU A 503 27.43 8.65 -19.92
CA GLU A 503 26.34 9.26 -20.68
C GLU A 503 25.23 9.77 -19.75
N MET A 504 24.84 8.98 -18.75
CA MET A 504 23.89 9.41 -17.71
C MET A 504 24.36 10.69 -17.01
N ALA A 505 25.59 10.69 -16.53
CA ALA A 505 26.18 11.85 -15.87
C ALA A 505 26.21 13.09 -16.78
N ASN A 506 26.61 12.93 -18.04
CA ASN A 506 26.65 14.01 -19.02
C ASN A 506 25.26 14.60 -19.32
N ARG A 507 24.22 13.80 -19.39
CA ARG A 507 22.84 14.28 -19.57
C ARG A 507 22.38 15.11 -18.37
N ILE A 508 22.65 14.63 -17.16
CA ILE A 508 22.35 15.35 -15.92
C ILE A 508 23.12 16.69 -15.90
N ILE A 509 24.40 16.66 -16.16
CA ILE A 509 25.26 17.87 -16.23
C ILE A 509 24.73 18.86 -17.28
N THR A 510 24.33 18.39 -18.44
CA THR A 510 23.77 19.24 -19.50
C THR A 510 22.48 19.93 -19.04
N ASN A 511 21.59 19.22 -18.30
CA ASN A 511 20.38 19.82 -17.78
C ASN A 511 20.62 20.77 -16.61
N ILE A 512 21.62 20.49 -15.77
CA ILE A 512 22.06 21.42 -14.73
C ILE A 512 22.55 22.74 -15.36
N LYS A 513 23.36 22.67 -16.40
CA LYS A 513 23.93 23.86 -17.09
C LYS A 513 22.88 24.77 -17.72
N LYS A 514 21.65 24.29 -17.93
CA LYS A 514 20.52 25.10 -18.42
C LYS A 514 19.81 25.90 -17.32
N GLN A 515 20.14 25.69 -16.06
CA GLN A 515 19.47 26.29 -14.93
C GLN A 515 20.26 27.43 -14.31
N THR A 516 19.54 28.34 -13.65
CA THR A 516 20.15 29.37 -12.78
C THR A 516 20.17 28.90 -11.34
N LYS A 517 21.21 29.23 -10.58
CA LYS A 517 21.30 28.87 -9.16
C LYS A 517 20.40 29.75 -8.27
N PRO A 518 19.83 29.21 -7.20
CA PRO A 518 19.77 27.81 -6.88
C PRO A 518 18.93 27.06 -7.91
N GLY A 519 19.51 25.98 -8.47
CA GLY A 519 18.85 25.15 -9.48
C GLY A 519 18.29 23.86 -8.86
N PHE A 520 17.25 23.29 -9.48
CA PHE A 520 16.57 22.09 -8.98
C PHE A 520 16.36 21.07 -10.09
N LEU A 521 16.76 19.83 -9.86
CA LEU A 521 16.70 18.78 -10.86
C LEU A 521 16.26 17.44 -10.24
N ILE A 522 15.33 16.75 -10.90
CA ILE A 522 14.94 15.40 -10.55
C ILE A 522 15.50 14.42 -11.57
N ALA A 523 16.32 13.48 -11.12
CA ALA A 523 16.82 12.35 -11.88
C ALA A 523 16.04 11.10 -11.48
N GLY A 524 14.97 10.80 -12.21
CA GLY A 524 14.10 9.64 -11.92
C GLY A 524 14.61 8.38 -12.58
N TYR A 525 14.61 7.29 -11.85
CA TYR A 525 14.74 5.93 -12.35
C TYR A 525 13.42 5.20 -12.14
N GLN A 526 13.14 4.26 -13.02
CA GLN A 526 11.99 3.41 -12.80
C GLN A 526 12.22 2.55 -11.55
N ARG A 527 13.41 1.95 -11.42
CA ARG A 527 13.70 1.01 -10.34
C ARG A 527 15.09 1.17 -9.76
N PHE A 528 15.18 1.10 -8.44
CA PHE A 528 16.41 0.75 -7.75
C PHE A 528 16.50 -0.77 -7.61
N ARG A 529 17.60 -1.37 -8.06
CA ARG A 529 17.80 -2.82 -8.09
C ARG A 529 18.91 -3.28 -7.15
N GLN A 530 18.87 -4.55 -6.76
CA GLN A 530 19.96 -5.17 -6.00
C GLN A 530 21.29 -5.10 -6.78
N ASP A 531 22.42 -5.06 -6.08
CA ASP A 531 23.73 -4.70 -6.65
C ASP A 531 24.20 -5.61 -7.78
N ASN A 532 23.83 -6.90 -7.76
CA ASN A 532 24.20 -7.91 -8.76
C ASN A 532 23.09 -8.17 -9.80
N ALA A 533 22.01 -7.38 -9.79
CA ALA A 533 20.94 -7.59 -10.76
C ALA A 533 21.38 -7.23 -12.17
N SER A 534 20.90 -8.00 -13.15
CA SER A 534 20.87 -7.56 -14.53
C SER A 534 19.95 -6.36 -14.63
N ILE A 535 20.47 -5.22 -15.11
CA ILE A 535 19.72 -3.98 -15.18
C ILE A 535 19.30 -3.68 -16.61
N SER A 536 18.07 -3.21 -16.75
CA SER A 536 17.60 -2.56 -17.98
C SER A 536 18.01 -1.10 -17.98
N SER A 537 17.75 -0.43 -19.07
CA SER A 537 18.07 1.00 -19.23
C SER A 537 17.32 1.92 -18.26
N ALA A 538 16.21 1.46 -17.68
CA ALA A 538 15.38 2.20 -16.72
C ALA A 538 15.77 1.96 -15.26
N ASP A 539 16.71 1.05 -15.02
CA ASP A 539 17.10 0.58 -13.68
C ASP A 539 18.46 1.14 -13.26
N ILE A 540 18.69 1.24 -11.97
CA ILE A 540 20.02 1.51 -11.41
C ILE A 540 20.24 0.73 -10.11
N THR A 541 21.51 0.39 -9.83
CA THR A 541 21.93 -0.17 -8.54
C THR A 541 22.62 0.90 -7.71
N MET A 542 22.70 0.74 -6.38
CA MET A 542 23.35 1.73 -5.51
C MET A 542 24.83 1.97 -5.86
N PRO A 543 25.68 0.96 -6.13
CA PRO A 543 27.05 1.17 -6.56
C PRO A 543 27.16 2.01 -7.86
N ARG A 544 26.27 1.78 -8.83
CA ARG A 544 26.26 2.52 -10.09
C ARG A 544 25.78 3.96 -9.91
N LEU A 545 24.80 4.19 -9.04
CA LEU A 545 24.36 5.54 -8.69
C LEU A 545 25.49 6.36 -8.08
N ILE A 546 26.27 5.77 -7.17
CA ILE A 546 27.45 6.44 -6.59
C ILE A 546 28.46 6.83 -7.68
N GLN A 547 28.67 5.96 -8.66
CA GLN A 547 29.55 6.27 -9.78
C GLN A 547 29.01 7.44 -10.62
N VAL A 548 27.71 7.48 -10.91
CA VAL A 548 27.08 8.62 -11.62
C VAL A 548 27.28 9.92 -10.83
N VAL A 549 27.03 9.89 -9.52
CA VAL A 549 27.23 11.08 -8.66
C VAL A 549 28.68 11.54 -8.66
N ASN A 550 29.64 10.60 -8.60
CA ASN A 550 31.08 10.95 -8.66
C ASN A 550 31.46 11.57 -10.00
N LEU A 551 30.93 11.07 -11.12
CA LEU A 551 31.14 11.67 -12.44
C LEU A 551 30.59 13.10 -12.54
N ILE A 552 29.38 13.33 -11.97
CA ILE A 552 28.78 14.67 -11.92
C ILE A 552 29.65 15.62 -11.08
N LYS A 553 30.10 15.19 -9.92
CA LYS A 553 30.95 15.98 -9.02
C LYS A 553 32.33 16.23 -9.58
N ALA A 554 32.80 15.44 -10.54
CA ALA A 554 34.06 15.63 -11.23
C ALA A 554 33.97 16.62 -12.40
N ASP A 555 32.78 17.09 -12.81
CA ASP A 555 32.66 18.11 -13.87
C ASP A 555 33.28 19.43 -13.40
N PRO A 556 34.21 20.02 -14.17
CA PRO A 556 34.98 21.20 -13.73
C PRO A 556 34.14 22.48 -13.64
N ILE A 557 32.94 22.50 -14.23
CA ILE A 557 32.09 23.69 -14.29
C ILE A 557 31.02 23.67 -13.19
N VAL A 558 30.38 22.54 -13.01
CA VAL A 558 29.22 22.45 -12.10
C VAL A 558 29.45 21.55 -10.89
N GLY A 559 30.47 20.69 -10.92
CA GLY A 559 30.65 19.64 -9.91
C GLY A 559 30.77 20.13 -8.47
N MET A 560 31.47 21.28 -8.28
CA MET A 560 31.63 21.90 -6.95
C MET A 560 30.34 22.48 -6.39
N ASP A 561 29.36 22.78 -7.25
CA ASP A 561 28.10 23.43 -6.89
C ASP A 561 26.96 22.46 -6.86
N VAL A 562 27.17 21.15 -7.11
CA VAL A 562 26.13 20.12 -7.08
C VAL A 562 26.01 19.53 -5.69
N GLU A 563 24.79 19.52 -5.20
CA GLU A 563 24.40 18.83 -3.97
C GLU A 563 23.27 17.83 -4.25
N VAL A 564 23.50 16.57 -3.86
CA VAL A 564 22.46 15.54 -3.92
C VAL A 564 21.70 15.55 -2.60
N VAL A 565 20.38 15.60 -2.68
CA VAL A 565 19.52 15.77 -1.51
C VAL A 565 18.36 14.78 -1.51
N THR A 566 17.71 14.59 -0.36
CA THR A 566 16.48 13.81 -0.25
C THR A 566 15.26 14.60 -0.75
N PRO A 567 14.13 13.96 -1.06
CA PRO A 567 12.90 14.64 -1.45
C PRO A 567 12.43 15.69 -0.44
N GLU A 568 12.57 15.41 0.85
CA GLU A 568 12.19 16.33 1.92
C GLU A 568 13.05 17.61 1.89
N MET A 569 14.36 17.46 1.79
CA MET A 569 15.29 18.58 1.67
C MET A 569 15.03 19.39 0.40
N PHE A 570 14.87 18.72 -0.72
CA PHE A 570 14.58 19.35 -2.01
C PHE A 570 13.30 20.21 -1.95
N SER A 571 12.23 19.65 -1.37
CA SER A 571 10.95 20.34 -1.21
C SER A 571 11.11 21.62 -0.36
N VAL A 572 11.79 21.53 0.78
CA VAL A 572 12.02 22.67 1.68
C VAL A 572 12.83 23.77 0.96
N LEU A 573 13.96 23.41 0.35
CA LEU A 573 14.82 24.38 -0.35
C LEU A 573 14.12 25.06 -1.52
N MET A 574 13.33 24.31 -2.31
CA MET A 574 12.56 24.89 -3.41
C MET A 574 11.47 25.83 -2.91
N ARG A 575 10.72 25.45 -1.88
CA ARG A 575 9.67 26.30 -1.29
C ARG A 575 10.26 27.58 -0.73
N LYS A 576 11.44 27.55 -0.10
CA LYS A 576 12.16 28.73 0.37
C LYS A 576 12.58 29.64 -0.78
N LYS A 577 13.19 29.07 -1.85
CA LYS A 577 13.53 29.84 -3.06
C LYS A 577 12.33 30.58 -3.64
N LEU A 578 11.17 29.96 -3.59
CA LEU A 578 9.92 30.53 -4.16
C LEU A 578 9.16 31.42 -3.16
N GLY A 579 9.66 31.63 -1.96
CA GLY A 579 9.00 32.42 -0.92
C GLY A 579 7.74 31.78 -0.33
N LEU A 580 7.56 30.48 -0.54
CA LEU A 580 6.35 29.75 -0.09
C LEU A 580 6.41 29.31 1.38
N LEU A 581 7.54 29.49 2.06
CA LEU A 581 7.71 29.19 3.48
C LEU A 581 7.70 30.44 4.37
N ASN A 582 7.55 31.65 3.81
CA ASN A 582 7.57 32.90 4.57
C ASN A 582 6.23 33.25 5.23
N THR A 583 5.21 32.45 5.09
CA THR A 583 3.91 32.69 5.74
C THR A 583 3.78 31.80 6.97
N ARG A 584 4.15 32.35 8.13
CA ARG A 584 4.02 31.72 9.46
C ARG A 584 2.59 31.40 9.89
N GLU A 585 1.60 31.61 9.04
CA GLU A 585 0.18 31.48 9.44
C GLU A 585 -0.41 30.08 9.24
N ASP A 586 0.17 29.20 8.37
CA ASP A 586 -0.44 27.92 8.03
C ASP A 586 0.25 26.67 8.69
N GLU A 587 1.42 26.81 9.29
CA GLU A 587 2.15 25.65 9.84
C GLU A 587 1.71 25.19 11.23
N ASN A 588 0.81 25.93 11.89
CA ASN A 588 0.44 25.67 13.28
C ASN A 588 -0.86 24.85 13.48
N ILE A 589 -1.62 24.58 12.45
CA ILE A 589 -2.88 23.83 12.62
C ILE A 589 -2.62 22.35 12.39
N PRO A 590 -2.68 21.52 13.45
CA PRO A 590 -2.56 20.06 13.31
C PRO A 590 -3.71 19.50 12.48
N VAL A 591 -3.42 18.49 11.68
CA VAL A 591 -4.43 17.84 10.82
C VAL A 591 -5.29 16.80 11.53
N GLY A 592 -4.99 16.49 12.80
CA GLY A 592 -5.76 15.53 13.60
C GLY A 592 -5.58 15.76 15.09
N PHE A 593 -6.54 15.30 15.88
CA PHE A 593 -6.40 15.25 17.32
C PHE A 593 -5.33 14.24 17.74
N ALA A 594 -4.43 14.63 18.64
CA ALA A 594 -3.51 13.68 19.25
C ALA A 594 -3.24 14.04 20.73
N LEU A 595 -3.01 13.00 21.52
CA LEU A 595 -2.38 13.09 22.84
C LEU A 595 -1.10 12.25 22.78
N HIS A 596 0.05 12.88 22.98
CA HIS A 596 1.35 12.21 22.94
C HIS A 596 1.74 11.68 24.31
N GLN A 597 2.58 10.65 24.33
CA GLN A 597 3.17 10.15 25.56
C GLN A 597 3.91 11.28 26.28
N ASN A 598 3.69 11.42 27.59
CA ASN A 598 4.41 12.40 28.40
C ASN A 598 5.92 12.12 28.39
N TYR A 599 6.71 13.17 28.43
CA TYR A 599 8.17 13.04 28.46
C TYR A 599 8.76 13.99 29.53
N PRO A 600 9.64 13.46 30.39
CA PRO A 600 10.06 12.07 30.53
C PRO A 600 8.92 11.14 31.02
N ASN A 601 9.02 9.83 30.74
CA ASN A 601 8.19 8.79 31.35
C ASN A 601 9.01 7.47 31.40
N PRO A 602 9.37 6.96 32.59
CA PRO A 602 9.01 7.48 33.92
C PRO A 602 9.52 8.90 34.23
N PHE A 603 8.85 9.62 35.13
CA PHE A 603 9.16 11.01 35.45
C PHE A 603 9.34 11.26 36.98
N ASN A 604 10.07 12.34 37.33
CA ASN A 604 10.35 12.74 38.73
C ASN A 604 10.65 14.23 38.83
N PRO A 605 9.90 15.05 39.57
CA PRO A 605 8.47 14.92 39.80
C PRO A 605 7.66 15.51 38.63
N GLU A 606 8.32 16.12 37.62
CA GLU A 606 7.70 16.89 36.56
C GLU A 606 7.76 16.13 35.23
N THR A 607 6.74 16.34 34.41
CA THR A 607 6.70 15.84 33.03
C THR A 607 5.90 16.78 32.11
N VAL A 608 6.20 16.75 30.81
CA VAL A 608 5.49 17.53 29.81
C VAL A 608 4.53 16.64 29.05
N ILE A 609 3.26 17.03 29.01
CA ILE A 609 2.19 16.39 28.23
C ILE A 609 1.95 17.26 26.99
N ARG A 610 2.01 16.65 25.80
CA ARG A 610 1.76 17.33 24.53
C ARG A 610 0.52 16.79 23.88
N TYR A 611 -0.28 17.69 23.31
CA TYR A 611 -1.47 17.33 22.52
C TYR A 611 -1.69 18.34 21.39
N GLN A 612 -2.54 17.96 20.46
CA GLN A 612 -2.85 18.80 19.30
C GLN A 612 -4.33 18.73 18.93
N LEU A 613 -4.81 19.86 18.39
CA LEU A 613 -6.20 20.08 18.02
C LEU A 613 -6.26 20.51 16.53
N PRO A 614 -6.94 19.79 15.66
CA PRO A 614 -7.08 20.17 14.26
C PRO A 614 -8.11 21.27 14.05
N VAL A 615 -9.02 21.43 14.99
CA VAL A 615 -10.12 22.45 14.99
C VAL A 615 -10.30 23.00 16.40
N SER A 616 -10.84 24.21 16.50
CA SER A 616 -11.22 24.79 17.79
C SER A 616 -12.15 23.86 18.54
N SER A 617 -11.83 23.57 19.80
CA SER A 617 -12.54 22.58 20.60
C SER A 617 -12.50 22.92 22.08
N LYS A 618 -13.56 22.56 22.79
CA LYS A 618 -13.53 22.53 24.24
C LYS A 618 -12.65 21.37 24.71
N VAL A 619 -11.52 21.68 25.35
CA VAL A 619 -10.55 20.70 25.81
C VAL A 619 -10.67 20.50 27.31
N THR A 620 -10.78 19.23 27.73
CA THR A 620 -10.58 18.80 29.10
C THR A 620 -9.39 17.84 29.14
N LEU A 621 -8.33 18.22 29.85
CA LEU A 621 -7.15 17.38 30.11
C LEU A 621 -7.03 17.11 31.60
N GLY A 622 -7.28 15.87 32.00
CA GLY A 622 -7.30 15.47 33.41
C GLY A 622 -6.30 14.36 33.72
N ILE A 623 -5.82 14.34 34.96
CA ILE A 623 -4.98 13.28 35.52
C ILE A 623 -5.81 12.48 36.50
N TYR A 624 -5.73 11.16 36.40
CA TYR A 624 -6.50 10.21 37.21
C TYR A 624 -5.56 9.17 37.85
N ASP A 625 -5.95 8.67 39.02
CA ASP A 625 -5.30 7.49 39.59
C ASP A 625 -5.74 6.20 38.91
N ILE A 626 -5.17 5.08 39.30
CA ILE A 626 -5.49 3.75 38.72
C ILE A 626 -6.93 3.27 39.00
N LEU A 627 -7.62 3.90 39.94
CA LEU A 627 -9.02 3.63 40.27
C LEU A 627 -9.99 4.53 39.51
N GLY A 628 -9.46 5.43 38.67
CA GLY A 628 -10.25 6.35 37.85
C GLY A 628 -10.70 7.62 38.63
N LYS A 629 -10.20 7.85 39.82
CA LYS A 629 -10.47 9.08 40.56
C LYS A 629 -9.64 10.23 40.01
N GLU A 630 -10.27 11.37 39.71
CA GLU A 630 -9.58 12.57 39.25
C GLU A 630 -8.61 13.10 40.31
N VAL A 631 -7.35 13.21 39.94
CA VAL A 631 -6.27 13.77 40.79
C VAL A 631 -6.16 15.27 40.58
N THR A 632 -6.18 15.69 39.31
CA THR A 632 -6.17 17.12 38.94
C THR A 632 -6.63 17.30 37.51
N LYS A 633 -7.14 18.49 37.22
CA LYS A 633 -7.49 18.91 35.86
C LYS A 633 -6.47 19.96 35.41
N LEU A 634 -5.76 19.66 34.31
CA LEU A 634 -4.70 20.53 33.79
C LEU A 634 -5.24 21.57 32.79
N VAL A 635 -6.26 21.20 32.01
CA VAL A 635 -6.94 22.08 31.07
C VAL A 635 -8.45 21.84 31.14
N ASP A 636 -9.25 22.93 31.10
CA ASP A 636 -10.71 22.86 30.96
C ASP A 636 -11.20 24.18 30.35
N LYS A 637 -11.00 24.34 29.03
CA LYS A 637 -11.37 25.57 28.32
C LYS A 637 -11.47 25.33 26.82
N GLU A 638 -12.11 26.26 26.09
CA GLU A 638 -12.02 26.33 24.65
C GLU A 638 -10.57 26.68 24.24
N GLN A 639 -10.06 25.94 23.25
CA GLN A 639 -8.77 26.20 22.62
C GLN A 639 -8.91 26.14 21.11
N GLU A 640 -8.24 27.05 20.43
CA GLU A 640 -8.21 27.07 18.98
C GLU A 640 -7.44 25.86 18.42
N ALA A 641 -7.54 25.65 17.09
CA ALA A 641 -6.72 24.68 16.41
C ALA A 641 -5.23 25.01 16.65
N GLY A 642 -4.42 24.01 17.02
CA GLY A 642 -3.01 24.24 17.37
C GLY A 642 -2.36 23.09 18.12
N ARG A 643 -1.06 23.27 18.42
CA ARG A 643 -0.26 22.36 19.23
C ARG A 643 -0.08 22.94 20.62
N TYR A 644 -0.27 22.11 21.62
CA TYR A 644 -0.25 22.51 23.02
C TYR A 644 0.69 21.64 23.84
N GLN A 645 1.27 22.24 24.88
CA GLN A 645 2.01 21.52 25.91
C GLN A 645 1.64 22.02 27.27
N VAL A 646 1.58 21.12 28.25
CA VAL A 646 1.27 21.39 29.63
C VAL A 646 2.26 20.65 30.54
N THR A 647 2.89 21.36 31.46
CA THR A 647 3.74 20.74 32.49
C THR A 647 2.85 20.22 33.61
N PHE A 648 3.08 18.99 34.00
CA PHE A 648 2.45 18.36 35.15
C PHE A 648 3.48 18.17 36.26
N ASP A 649 3.27 18.84 37.39
CA ASP A 649 4.06 18.68 38.60
C ASP A 649 3.34 17.74 39.57
N ALA A 650 3.94 16.57 39.78
CA ALA A 650 3.47 15.54 40.69
C ALA A 650 4.24 15.49 42.03
N SER A 651 4.90 16.60 42.43
CA SER A 651 5.72 16.68 43.69
C SER A 651 4.95 16.27 44.94
N LYS A 652 3.63 16.48 44.96
CA LYS A 652 2.74 16.14 46.09
C LYS A 652 2.09 14.76 45.98
N LEU A 653 2.37 14.00 44.90
CA LEU A 653 1.77 12.69 44.67
C LEU A 653 2.73 11.56 45.05
N ALA A 654 2.20 10.38 45.39
CA ALA A 654 2.98 9.19 45.63
C ALA A 654 3.54 8.60 44.35
N SER A 655 4.71 7.93 44.43
CA SER A 655 5.19 7.12 43.30
C SER A 655 4.14 6.10 42.88
N GLY A 656 3.94 5.94 41.56
CA GLY A 656 2.90 5.05 41.05
C GLY A 656 2.51 5.36 39.61
N VAL A 657 1.46 4.68 39.17
CA VAL A 657 0.90 4.83 37.81
C VAL A 657 -0.27 5.81 37.87
N TYR A 658 -0.25 6.74 36.94
CA TYR A 658 -1.32 7.71 36.68
C TYR A 658 -1.79 7.63 35.25
N ILE A 659 -3.01 8.06 34.99
CA ILE A 659 -3.62 8.09 33.66
C ILE A 659 -3.89 9.55 33.30
N CYS A 660 -3.33 10.02 32.20
CA CYS A 660 -3.73 11.29 31.62
C CYS A 660 -4.79 11.03 30.53
N ARG A 661 -5.89 11.78 30.59
CA ARG A 661 -7.01 11.68 29.65
C ARG A 661 -7.31 13.06 29.06
N ILE A 662 -7.40 13.11 27.73
CA ILE A 662 -7.92 14.26 26.99
C ILE A 662 -9.32 13.96 26.47
N ILE A 663 -10.17 14.98 26.48
CA ILE A 663 -11.45 15.04 25.78
C ILE A 663 -11.43 16.34 25.00
N ALA A 664 -11.65 16.27 23.68
CA ALA A 664 -11.72 17.42 22.78
C ALA A 664 -12.79 17.15 21.69
N GLY A 665 -14.00 17.70 21.86
CA GLY A 665 -15.15 17.28 21.08
C GLY A 665 -15.45 15.79 21.25
N ASP A 666 -15.53 15.06 20.15
CA ASP A 666 -15.74 13.60 20.14
C ASP A 666 -14.43 12.80 20.35
N PHE A 667 -13.28 13.49 20.32
CA PHE A 667 -11.99 12.84 20.54
C PHE A 667 -11.73 12.57 22.01
N VAL A 668 -11.51 11.31 22.35
CA VAL A 668 -11.12 10.89 23.71
C VAL A 668 -9.90 9.98 23.62
N LYS A 669 -8.82 10.33 24.33
CA LYS A 669 -7.62 9.50 24.40
C LYS A 669 -7.02 9.49 25.79
N THR A 670 -6.40 8.37 26.16
CA THR A 670 -5.68 8.21 27.44
C THR A 670 -4.24 7.76 27.20
N ILE A 671 -3.34 8.19 28.07
CA ILE A 671 -1.95 7.70 28.16
C ILE A 671 -1.62 7.32 29.60
N LYS A 672 -0.72 6.35 29.76
CA LYS A 672 -0.22 5.89 31.06
C LYS A 672 1.06 6.63 31.41
N MET A 673 1.16 7.15 32.62
CA MET A 673 2.30 7.88 33.13
C MET A 673 2.85 7.19 34.37
N SER A 674 4.17 7.07 34.51
CA SER A 674 4.83 6.42 35.66
C SER A 674 5.63 7.45 36.46
N LEU A 675 5.18 7.77 37.67
CA LEU A 675 5.90 8.62 38.58
C LEU A 675 6.83 7.78 39.47
N VAL A 676 8.11 8.13 39.47
CA VAL A 676 9.16 7.50 40.30
C VAL A 676 9.84 8.60 41.07
N LYS A 677 9.72 8.54 42.39
CA LYS A 677 10.41 9.46 43.33
C LYS A 677 11.61 8.77 43.92
#